data_d975f28e350714ed33212e73c8dc15f4
#
_entry.id   d975f28e350714ed33212e73c8dc15f4
#
_cell.length_a   1.000
_cell.length_b   1.000
_cell.length_c   1.000
_cell.angle_alpha   90.00
_cell.angle_beta   90.00
_cell.angle_gamma   90.00
#
_symmetry.space_group_name_H-M   'P 1'
#
loop_
_entity.id
_entity.type
_entity.pdbx_description
1 polymer ?
#
loop_
_entity_poly.entity_id
_entity_poly.type
_entity_poly.pdbx_seq_one_letter_code
_entity_poly.pdbx_strand_id
1 'polypeptide(L)'
;MLVYSPFIFWIAMRLFLFSIFLISSITAAANNFEKALTAYNSNQIEEAYIHLKNVMQDEPENLSAKVLMGKVLMHKQYFGDGIAILDEALIEGADINLFLNELGSALIIAREYQQVIDLGKGKSLNTENKLTWYLLSANAYRALDNIEETRKYFKLALSLAPTNDRALGSLAAFELNQKNYSSAEKLIDQVITLYPEQSRIWHLKGQLYISKKDNKSALNAFETAYNIDNNDPIVQRSLANAYTNAGKFEEALLLVNKILINTPDDPMAKLLQSELLANTAKFEEAKAVLIDISQKLSLYTDEQKSTNASLTYVAGAAAYLQNDFEVAQKELLAYLRDVPQDFAAIKMLVDIYLRQNQQDKALDLLEAKEKLIVNNLPLATKLIDLYLNNQKIYKAERLITTLEDEYKNSQALIFAKVNYLSKIEQFDNAIALLDQHQPKEFNGIFLLTKGLVYRANKKIAEANEIADTLLEAQPLNSDFLTFKGVLLLQQQQWNPAVKTFEQVLAIKPGDFNSLFNIVNAKAALGEFEDAKVITTKLLETQSAFAPLIILDAKLDRDMDNTALALEKLTKLTSASKTNIKASEVLVDIYMQQGDYESALNELDNLNKLVFLNPEYIKQRIEIYLAIKDTKQAIKQIEILEGIVEGPRAFYELSQLYSKTNEPLKAQAVLKRALILAPENLLIQLQLIKLDIQLNSLELANTKLIAIEKVYTNNPNVLLVRGDLLAKQKKLTLASEKYATALSLDHNFIQALVKLYQMTTLGFGHEAFQSITNEILTKNEDFHFMRNLLADHYLNIGDTVNTKVHYEILKEVEELPNKAQVLNNLANILLKEDLTLAEKYALNALALDDTSSAILDTYGWIKALRGEFEEGLTLLRRAYTMNSNDPAINYHLGYTLMKLNRIEEAKRELGRALSSDINFSERDEAKALLESIK
;
A
#
# COMPACT_ATOMS: atom_id res chain seq x y z
N MET A 1 -100.69 -69.06 22.66
CA MET A 1 -99.34 -69.54 22.35
C MET A 1 -98.66 -68.53 21.50
N LEU A 2 -97.87 -67.62 22.05
CA LEU A 2 -97.09 -66.67 21.33
C LEU A 2 -95.69 -67.20 21.23
N VAL A 3 -95.24 -67.52 20.00
CA VAL A 3 -93.92 -67.93 19.73
C VAL A 3 -93.07 -66.68 19.51
N TYR A 4 -92.24 -66.36 20.49
CA TYR A 4 -91.26 -65.26 20.33
C TYR A 4 -90.10 -65.78 19.47
N SER A 5 -89.83 -65.07 18.37
CA SER A 5 -88.72 -65.35 17.41
C SER A 5 -87.33 -65.09 18.01
N PRO A 6 -86.41 -66.06 17.95
CA PRO A 6 -85.04 -65.85 18.49
C PRO A 6 -84.22 -64.72 17.94
N PHE A 7 -84.68 -64.11 16.81
CA PHE A 7 -84.08 -63.03 16.11
C PHE A 7 -84.10 -61.66 16.86
N ILE A 8 -85.20 -61.38 17.59
CA ILE A 8 -85.34 -60.19 18.38
C ILE A 8 -84.48 -60.16 19.60
N PHE A 9 -84.26 -61.28 20.23
CA PHE A 9 -83.36 -61.43 21.36
C PHE A 9 -81.88 -61.25 20.99
N TRP A 10 -81.55 -61.70 19.81
CA TRP A 10 -80.18 -61.60 19.33
C TRP A 10 -79.80 -60.11 18.92
N ILE A 11 -80.75 -59.34 18.36
CA ILE A 11 -80.62 -57.92 18.06
C ILE A 11 -80.50 -57.08 19.33
N ALA A 12 -81.40 -57.40 20.32
CA ALA A 12 -81.35 -56.70 21.61
C ALA A 12 -80.09 -56.98 22.44
N MET A 13 -79.58 -58.21 22.36
CA MET A 13 -78.32 -58.58 23.00
C MET A 13 -77.12 -57.92 22.30
N ARG A 14 -77.10 -57.77 20.96
CA ARG A 14 -76.10 -57.02 20.23
C ARG A 14 -76.13 -55.55 20.54
N LEU A 15 -77.28 -54.95 20.61
CA LEU A 15 -77.44 -53.50 20.99
C LEU A 15 -77.02 -53.26 22.42
N PHE A 16 -77.29 -54.20 23.35
CA PHE A 16 -76.90 -54.12 24.73
C PHE A 16 -75.39 -54.29 24.92
N LEU A 17 -74.75 -55.24 24.18
CA LEU A 17 -73.29 -55.42 24.16
C LEU A 17 -72.61 -54.26 23.53
N PHE A 18 -73.19 -53.65 22.45
CA PHE A 18 -72.63 -52.43 21.81
C PHE A 18 -72.75 -51.21 22.73
N SER A 19 -73.85 -51.11 23.52
CA SER A 19 -73.96 -50.04 24.53
C SER A 19 -73.00 -50.19 25.69
N ILE A 20 -72.75 -51.42 26.17
CA ILE A 20 -71.77 -51.73 27.22
C ILE A 20 -70.31 -51.44 26.69
N PHE A 21 -70.05 -51.80 25.48
CA PHE A 21 -68.75 -51.54 24.86
C PHE A 21 -68.51 -49.99 24.66
N LEU A 22 -69.56 -49.27 24.28
CA LEU A 22 -69.50 -47.79 24.17
C LEU A 22 -69.31 -47.11 25.55
N ILE A 23 -70.02 -47.58 26.58
CA ILE A 23 -69.91 -47.06 27.96
C ILE A 23 -68.51 -47.40 28.57
N SER A 24 -67.99 -48.62 28.28
CA SER A 24 -66.63 -48.97 28.77
C SER A 24 -65.55 -48.21 28.08
N SER A 25 -65.68 -47.88 26.80
CA SER A 25 -64.67 -47.05 26.07
C SER A 25 -64.68 -45.62 26.54
N ILE A 26 -65.85 -45.02 26.79
CA ILE A 26 -65.98 -43.65 27.32
C ILE A 26 -65.39 -43.55 28.73
N THR A 27 -65.61 -44.54 29.59
CA THR A 27 -65.04 -44.55 30.95
C THR A 27 -63.55 -44.83 30.96
N ALA A 28 -63.01 -45.61 30.00
CA ALA A 28 -61.58 -45.80 29.84
C ALA A 28 -60.87 -44.57 29.31
N ALA A 29 -61.45 -43.88 28.36
CA ALA A 29 -60.90 -42.64 27.82
C ALA A 29 -60.94 -41.50 28.84
N ALA A 30 -62.00 -41.33 29.60
CA ALA A 30 -62.11 -40.38 30.70
C ALA A 30 -61.04 -40.64 31.79
N ASN A 31 -60.77 -41.90 32.11
CA ASN A 31 -59.71 -42.29 33.07
C ASN A 31 -58.30 -42.02 32.54
N ASN A 32 -58.07 -42.18 31.20
CA ASN A 32 -56.80 -41.85 30.57
C ASN A 32 -56.54 -40.33 30.48
N PHE A 33 -57.58 -39.52 30.22
CA PHE A 33 -57.47 -38.07 30.25
C PHE A 33 -57.13 -37.53 31.65
N GLU A 34 -57.77 -37.99 32.69
CA GLU A 34 -57.50 -37.63 34.09
C GLU A 34 -56.06 -38.01 34.50
N LYS A 35 -55.57 -39.16 34.06
CA LYS A 35 -54.15 -39.57 34.25
C LYS A 35 -53.20 -38.64 33.50
N ALA A 36 -53.51 -38.31 32.28
CA ALA A 36 -52.70 -37.37 31.48
C ALA A 36 -52.64 -36.00 32.14
N LEU A 37 -53.74 -35.45 32.59
CA LEU A 37 -53.84 -34.18 33.28
C LEU A 37 -53.05 -34.18 34.61
N THR A 38 -53.14 -35.26 35.36
CA THR A 38 -52.39 -35.45 36.60
C THR A 38 -50.91 -35.54 36.36
N ALA A 39 -50.48 -36.31 35.35
CA ALA A 39 -49.07 -36.40 34.93
C ALA A 39 -48.53 -35.02 34.44
N TYR A 40 -49.29 -34.30 33.64
CA TYR A 40 -48.91 -32.95 33.19
C TYR A 40 -48.73 -32.00 34.39
N ASN A 41 -49.70 -31.95 35.31
CA ASN A 41 -49.63 -31.11 36.51
C ASN A 41 -48.49 -31.50 37.46
N SER A 42 -48.04 -32.76 37.40
CA SER A 42 -46.88 -33.27 38.15
C SER A 42 -45.57 -33.15 37.40
N ASN A 43 -45.57 -32.42 36.25
CA ASN A 43 -44.41 -32.25 35.35
C ASN A 43 -43.83 -33.57 34.77
N GLN A 44 -44.66 -34.61 34.71
CA GLN A 44 -44.32 -35.94 34.13
C GLN A 44 -44.69 -35.92 32.62
N ILE A 45 -43.99 -35.11 31.82
CA ILE A 45 -44.40 -34.77 30.46
C ILE A 45 -44.48 -35.99 29.52
N GLU A 46 -43.55 -36.95 29.63
CA GLU A 46 -43.57 -38.17 28.81
C GLU A 46 -44.78 -39.07 29.15
N GLU A 47 -45.14 -39.23 30.40
CA GLU A 47 -46.31 -39.98 30.84
C GLU A 47 -47.61 -39.29 30.37
N ALA A 48 -47.71 -37.99 30.51
CA ALA A 48 -48.82 -37.20 29.96
C ALA A 48 -48.99 -37.40 28.46
N TYR A 49 -47.88 -37.37 27.68
CA TYR A 49 -47.85 -37.60 26.22
C TYR A 49 -48.42 -38.96 25.85
N ILE A 50 -48.02 -40.04 26.55
CA ILE A 50 -48.47 -41.42 26.28
C ILE A 50 -49.97 -41.55 26.56
N HIS A 51 -50.43 -41.04 27.69
CA HIS A 51 -51.83 -41.12 28.03
C HIS A 51 -52.72 -40.30 27.06
N LEU A 52 -52.29 -39.13 26.65
CA LEU A 52 -52.98 -38.32 25.66
C LEU A 52 -53.04 -38.98 24.29
N LYS A 53 -51.98 -39.62 23.85
CA LYS A 53 -51.95 -40.37 22.60
C LYS A 53 -53.06 -41.47 22.61
N ASN A 54 -53.23 -42.16 23.72
CA ASN A 54 -54.30 -43.15 23.85
C ASN A 54 -55.69 -42.49 23.81
N VAL A 55 -55.90 -41.38 24.53
CA VAL A 55 -57.18 -40.64 24.49
C VAL A 55 -57.49 -40.16 23.08
N MET A 56 -56.54 -39.60 22.35
CA MET A 56 -56.75 -39.09 21.00
C MET A 56 -56.97 -40.20 19.96
N GLN A 57 -56.51 -41.44 20.27
CA GLN A 57 -56.81 -42.60 19.44
C GLN A 57 -58.25 -43.08 19.66
N ASP A 58 -58.73 -43.02 20.91
CA ASP A 58 -60.08 -43.47 21.28
C ASP A 58 -61.13 -42.37 20.99
N GLU A 59 -60.79 -41.13 21.24
CA GLU A 59 -61.65 -39.96 21.08
C GLU A 59 -60.94 -38.83 20.29
N PRO A 60 -60.81 -38.91 18.96
CA PRO A 60 -60.09 -37.93 18.15
C PRO A 60 -60.64 -36.50 18.25
N GLU A 61 -61.91 -36.35 18.52
CA GLU A 61 -62.66 -35.07 18.63
C GLU A 61 -62.63 -34.47 20.05
N ASN A 62 -61.86 -35.06 20.97
CA ASN A 62 -61.82 -34.56 22.35
C ASN A 62 -61.00 -33.30 22.44
N LEU A 63 -61.65 -32.13 22.43
CA LEU A 63 -61.03 -30.80 22.46
C LEU A 63 -60.12 -30.60 23.66
N SER A 64 -60.48 -31.09 24.83
CA SER A 64 -59.65 -30.97 26.02
C SER A 64 -58.37 -31.77 25.90
N ALA A 65 -58.41 -32.97 25.28
CA ALA A 65 -57.23 -33.77 24.99
C ALA A 65 -56.34 -33.12 23.93
N LYS A 66 -56.90 -32.55 22.85
CA LYS A 66 -56.12 -31.78 21.83
C LYS A 66 -55.40 -30.59 22.47
N VAL A 67 -56.10 -29.80 23.29
CA VAL A 67 -55.47 -28.63 23.99
C VAL A 67 -54.34 -29.08 24.90
N LEU A 68 -54.57 -30.17 25.72
CA LEU A 68 -53.55 -30.64 26.61
C LEU A 68 -52.36 -31.29 25.86
N MET A 69 -52.63 -32.02 24.76
CA MET A 69 -51.60 -32.56 23.87
C MET A 69 -50.76 -31.45 23.26
N GLY A 70 -51.38 -30.39 22.76
CA GLY A 70 -50.64 -29.23 22.25
C GLY A 70 -49.70 -28.63 23.30
N LYS A 71 -50.20 -28.44 24.55
CA LYS A 71 -49.35 -27.96 25.66
C LYS A 71 -48.18 -28.89 25.95
N VAL A 72 -48.44 -30.19 25.96
CA VAL A 72 -47.39 -31.25 26.19
C VAL A 72 -46.35 -31.20 25.06
N LEU A 73 -46.77 -31.06 23.80
CA LEU A 73 -45.85 -30.92 22.67
C LEU A 73 -45.00 -29.63 22.75
N MET A 74 -45.59 -28.53 23.20
CA MET A 74 -44.79 -27.29 23.47
C MET A 74 -43.73 -27.52 24.53
N HIS A 75 -44.06 -28.23 25.64
CA HIS A 75 -43.09 -28.60 26.64
C HIS A 75 -41.95 -29.50 26.10
N LYS A 76 -42.26 -30.36 25.13
CA LYS A 76 -41.31 -31.24 24.46
C LYS A 76 -40.53 -30.52 23.34
N GLN A 77 -40.81 -29.23 23.12
CA GLN A 77 -40.24 -28.41 22.05
C GLN A 77 -40.58 -28.88 20.62
N TYR A 78 -41.66 -29.69 20.48
CA TYR A 78 -42.23 -30.07 19.18
C TYR A 78 -43.19 -28.99 18.69
N PHE A 79 -42.62 -27.80 18.42
CA PHE A 79 -43.43 -26.58 18.18
C PHE A 79 -44.34 -26.74 16.97
N GLY A 80 -43.88 -27.32 15.86
CA GLY A 80 -44.66 -27.51 14.65
C GLY A 80 -45.92 -28.34 14.87
N ASP A 81 -45.73 -29.52 15.49
CA ASP A 81 -46.87 -30.42 15.82
C ASP A 81 -47.79 -29.81 16.86
N GLY A 82 -47.20 -29.09 17.85
CA GLY A 82 -47.99 -28.39 18.87
C GLY A 82 -48.85 -27.27 18.33
N ILE A 83 -48.30 -26.44 17.39
CA ILE A 83 -49.08 -25.42 16.69
C ILE A 83 -50.22 -26.04 15.90
N ALA A 84 -49.93 -27.09 15.10
CA ALA A 84 -50.95 -27.72 14.29
C ALA A 84 -52.13 -28.24 15.11
N ILE A 85 -51.88 -28.92 16.25
CA ILE A 85 -52.96 -29.45 17.12
C ILE A 85 -53.71 -28.33 17.83
N LEU A 86 -53.04 -27.26 18.29
CA LEU A 86 -53.71 -26.15 18.95
C LEU A 86 -54.53 -25.31 17.99
N ASP A 87 -54.09 -25.15 16.74
CA ASP A 87 -54.85 -24.48 15.69
C ASP A 87 -56.09 -25.30 15.30
N GLU A 88 -55.95 -26.64 15.18
CA GLU A 88 -57.09 -27.53 14.98
C GLU A 88 -58.10 -27.42 16.12
N ALA A 89 -57.66 -27.48 17.37
CA ALA A 89 -58.52 -27.29 18.55
C ALA A 89 -59.20 -25.92 18.52
N LEU A 90 -58.52 -24.86 18.11
CA LEU A 90 -59.08 -23.52 18.02
C LEU A 90 -60.16 -23.42 16.94
N ILE A 91 -59.98 -24.05 15.79
CA ILE A 91 -60.94 -24.15 14.68
C ILE A 91 -62.17 -24.92 15.13
N GLU A 92 -62.01 -25.98 15.91
CA GLU A 92 -63.09 -26.80 16.43
C GLU A 92 -63.81 -26.15 17.63
N GLY A 93 -63.36 -24.97 18.09
CA GLY A 93 -64.08 -24.17 19.08
C GLY A 93 -63.54 -24.24 20.52
N ALA A 94 -62.29 -24.70 20.69
CA ALA A 94 -61.62 -24.63 21.98
C ALA A 94 -61.45 -23.17 22.43
N ASP A 95 -61.57 -22.94 23.74
CA ASP A 95 -61.38 -21.60 24.30
C ASP A 95 -59.89 -21.19 24.25
N ILE A 96 -59.56 -20.20 23.43
CA ILE A 96 -58.22 -19.66 23.27
C ILE A 96 -57.59 -19.24 24.61
N ASN A 97 -58.41 -18.85 25.62
CA ASN A 97 -57.92 -18.47 26.91
C ASN A 97 -57.15 -19.60 27.65
N LEU A 98 -57.30 -20.84 27.24
CA LEU A 98 -56.66 -21.98 27.85
C LEU A 98 -55.21 -22.20 27.38
N PHE A 99 -54.85 -21.64 26.19
CA PHE A 99 -53.55 -21.93 25.53
C PHE A 99 -52.99 -20.76 24.69
N LEU A 100 -53.50 -19.57 24.84
CA LEU A 100 -53.04 -18.39 24.09
C LEU A 100 -51.56 -18.13 24.27
N ASN A 101 -51.07 -18.26 25.48
CA ASN A 101 -49.68 -18.01 25.80
C ASN A 101 -48.75 -19.02 25.10
N GLU A 102 -49.11 -20.30 25.20
CA GLU A 102 -48.32 -21.39 24.61
C GLU A 102 -48.32 -21.30 23.07
N LEU A 103 -49.51 -21.17 22.47
CA LEU A 103 -49.64 -21.07 21.01
C LEU A 103 -48.96 -19.78 20.49
N GLY A 104 -49.19 -18.66 21.10
CA GLY A 104 -48.60 -17.39 20.70
C GLY A 104 -47.07 -17.38 20.83
N SER A 105 -46.55 -17.97 21.89
CA SER A 105 -45.11 -18.10 22.08
C SER A 105 -44.47 -19.03 21.04
N ALA A 106 -45.14 -20.15 20.72
CA ALA A 106 -44.64 -21.07 19.68
C ALA A 106 -44.67 -20.44 18.28
N LEU A 107 -45.73 -19.69 17.97
CA LEU A 107 -45.82 -18.93 16.71
C LEU A 107 -44.72 -17.86 16.57
N ILE A 108 -44.29 -17.22 17.68
CA ILE A 108 -43.11 -16.32 17.67
C ILE A 108 -41.85 -17.10 17.33
N ILE A 109 -41.64 -18.27 17.92
CA ILE A 109 -40.50 -19.13 17.65
C ILE A 109 -40.49 -19.63 16.19
N ALA A 110 -41.68 -19.98 15.67
CA ALA A 110 -41.89 -20.41 14.28
C ALA A 110 -41.81 -19.23 13.27
N ARG A 111 -41.61 -17.99 13.73
CA ARG A 111 -41.61 -16.74 12.93
C ARG A 111 -42.94 -16.45 12.20
N GLU A 112 -44.05 -17.04 12.66
CA GLU A 112 -45.38 -16.85 12.12
C GLU A 112 -46.02 -15.58 12.72
N TYR A 113 -45.37 -14.43 12.56
CA TYR A 113 -45.69 -13.20 13.26
C TYR A 113 -47.10 -12.67 12.97
N GLN A 114 -47.58 -12.83 11.73
CA GLN A 114 -48.91 -12.39 11.37
C GLN A 114 -50.01 -13.19 12.12
N GLN A 115 -49.81 -14.50 12.31
CA GLN A 115 -50.73 -15.34 13.04
C GLN A 115 -50.82 -14.92 14.52
N VAL A 116 -49.68 -14.58 15.15
CA VAL A 116 -49.66 -14.02 16.52
C VAL A 116 -50.54 -12.77 16.64
N ILE A 117 -50.41 -11.85 15.68
CA ILE A 117 -51.16 -10.58 15.66
C ILE A 117 -52.64 -10.85 15.51
N ASP A 118 -53.02 -11.83 14.71
CA ASP A 118 -54.41 -12.18 14.42
C ASP A 118 -55.04 -13.06 15.52
N LEU A 119 -54.25 -13.74 16.34
CA LEU A 119 -54.67 -14.74 17.32
C LEU A 119 -55.74 -14.24 18.31
N GLY A 120 -55.61 -13.00 18.77
CA GLY A 120 -56.58 -12.37 19.72
C GLY A 120 -57.60 -11.42 19.09
N LYS A 121 -57.53 -11.17 17.77
CA LYS A 121 -58.47 -10.27 17.08
C LYS A 121 -59.89 -10.84 17.07
N GLY A 122 -60.85 -10.08 17.59
CA GLY A 122 -62.26 -10.49 17.62
C GLY A 122 -62.57 -11.62 18.60
N LYS A 123 -61.62 -12.05 19.41
CA LYS A 123 -61.81 -13.09 20.44
C LYS A 123 -62.14 -12.44 21.79
N SER A 124 -62.96 -13.14 22.60
CA SER A 124 -63.24 -12.73 23.98
C SER A 124 -62.17 -13.22 24.91
N LEU A 125 -61.14 -12.38 25.12
CA LEU A 125 -60.00 -12.66 25.99
C LEU A 125 -60.27 -12.11 27.41
N ASN A 126 -59.92 -12.92 28.41
CA ASN A 126 -59.81 -12.44 29.78
C ASN A 126 -58.71 -11.39 29.91
N THR A 127 -58.64 -10.64 31.00
CA THR A 127 -57.71 -9.53 31.18
C THR A 127 -56.23 -9.98 31.09
N GLU A 128 -55.93 -11.13 31.66
CA GLU A 128 -54.60 -11.70 31.67
C GLU A 128 -54.16 -12.11 30.26
N ASN A 129 -55.01 -12.86 29.56
CA ASN A 129 -54.72 -13.29 28.19
C ASN A 129 -54.70 -12.09 27.21
N LYS A 130 -55.51 -11.05 27.44
CA LYS A 130 -55.46 -9.81 26.67
C LYS A 130 -54.14 -9.07 26.84
N LEU A 131 -53.62 -9.01 28.07
CA LEU A 131 -52.30 -8.48 28.36
C LEU A 131 -51.20 -9.31 27.65
N THR A 132 -51.27 -10.64 27.77
CA THR A 132 -50.32 -11.57 27.12
C THR A 132 -50.36 -11.39 25.59
N TRP A 133 -51.56 -11.33 25.00
CA TRP A 133 -51.71 -11.11 23.56
C TRP A 133 -51.13 -9.75 23.10
N TYR A 134 -51.33 -8.68 23.87
CA TYR A 134 -50.73 -7.39 23.56
C TYR A 134 -49.18 -7.44 23.58
N LEU A 135 -48.61 -8.15 24.56
CA LEU A 135 -47.15 -8.31 24.64
C LEU A 135 -46.57 -9.18 23.50
N LEU A 136 -47.27 -10.29 23.16
CA LEU A 136 -46.92 -11.14 22.03
C LEU A 136 -47.01 -10.38 20.69
N SER A 137 -48.11 -9.62 20.51
CA SER A 137 -48.34 -8.79 19.32
C SER A 137 -47.29 -7.67 19.19
N ALA A 138 -46.91 -7.03 20.29
CA ALA A 138 -45.81 -6.07 20.30
C ALA A 138 -44.49 -6.70 19.86
N ASN A 139 -44.18 -7.92 20.33
CA ASN A 139 -42.99 -8.66 19.91
C ASN A 139 -43.05 -9.08 18.44
N ALA A 140 -44.24 -9.49 17.94
CA ALA A 140 -44.44 -9.82 16.54
C ALA A 140 -44.23 -8.59 15.62
N TYR A 141 -44.82 -7.44 15.95
CA TYR A 141 -44.64 -6.21 15.21
C TYR A 141 -43.20 -5.71 15.26
N ARG A 142 -42.50 -5.90 16.39
CA ARG A 142 -41.07 -5.62 16.49
C ARG A 142 -40.25 -6.47 15.53
N ALA A 143 -40.56 -7.76 15.42
CA ALA A 143 -39.89 -8.67 14.50
C ALA A 143 -40.17 -8.34 13.01
N LEU A 144 -41.34 -7.71 12.74
CA LEU A 144 -41.71 -7.17 11.43
C LEU A 144 -41.19 -5.74 11.17
N ASP A 145 -40.34 -5.21 12.06
CA ASP A 145 -39.75 -3.86 12.00
C ASP A 145 -40.80 -2.72 11.98
N ASN A 146 -41.99 -2.99 12.51
CA ASN A 146 -43.06 -1.99 12.60
C ASN A 146 -43.03 -1.26 13.95
N ILE A 147 -42.23 -0.18 14.00
CA ILE A 147 -41.95 0.59 15.22
C ILE A 147 -43.22 1.20 15.82
N GLU A 148 -44.13 1.73 15.02
CA GLU A 148 -45.36 2.39 15.42
C GLU A 148 -46.32 1.43 16.14
N GLU A 149 -46.64 0.29 15.51
CA GLU A 149 -47.54 -0.72 16.10
C GLU A 149 -46.90 -1.40 17.32
N THR A 150 -45.55 -1.65 17.30
CA THR A 150 -44.85 -2.16 18.47
C THR A 150 -45.06 -1.29 19.69
N ARG A 151 -44.83 0.02 19.57
CA ARG A 151 -45.03 0.99 20.66
C ARG A 151 -46.50 1.07 21.10
N LYS A 152 -47.42 1.04 20.16
CA LYS A 152 -48.84 1.05 20.42
C LYS A 152 -49.29 -0.16 21.26
N TYR A 153 -48.88 -1.38 20.89
CA TYR A 153 -49.26 -2.59 21.61
C TYR A 153 -48.65 -2.68 23.01
N PHE A 154 -47.40 -2.21 23.21
CA PHE A 154 -46.84 -2.06 24.57
C PHE A 154 -47.64 -1.05 25.42
N LYS A 155 -48.05 0.07 24.85
CA LYS A 155 -48.92 1.05 25.54
C LYS A 155 -50.32 0.47 25.88
N LEU A 156 -50.90 -0.34 24.99
CA LEU A 156 -52.12 -1.07 25.26
C LEU A 156 -51.95 -2.06 26.43
N ALA A 157 -50.85 -2.79 26.49
CA ALA A 157 -50.51 -3.66 27.61
C ALA A 157 -50.42 -2.87 28.93
N LEU A 158 -49.73 -1.74 28.94
CA LEU A 158 -49.60 -0.87 30.12
C LEU A 158 -50.92 -0.16 30.50
N SER A 159 -51.83 0.08 29.56
CA SER A 159 -53.14 0.61 29.90
C SER A 159 -54.03 -0.39 30.67
N LEU A 160 -53.78 -1.70 30.48
CA LEU A 160 -54.45 -2.75 31.25
C LEU A 160 -53.78 -3.00 32.62
N ALA A 161 -52.45 -2.92 32.63
CA ALA A 161 -51.65 -3.23 33.82
C ALA A 161 -50.46 -2.23 33.93
N PRO A 162 -50.66 -1.02 34.49
CA PRO A 162 -49.69 0.07 34.50
C PRO A 162 -48.40 -0.23 35.28
N THR A 163 -48.45 -1.17 36.20
CA THR A 163 -47.27 -1.59 37.00
C THR A 163 -46.73 -2.95 36.57
N ASN A 164 -47.21 -3.52 35.47
CA ASN A 164 -46.73 -4.82 35.04
C ASN A 164 -45.23 -4.75 34.64
N ASP A 165 -44.43 -5.49 35.37
CA ASP A 165 -42.95 -5.50 35.20
C ASP A 165 -42.52 -5.98 33.81
N ARG A 166 -43.20 -7.00 33.26
CA ARG A 166 -42.88 -7.54 31.91
C ARG A 166 -43.20 -6.52 30.82
N ALA A 167 -44.33 -5.80 30.93
CA ALA A 167 -44.74 -4.78 29.98
C ALA A 167 -43.76 -3.57 30.02
N LEU A 168 -43.47 -3.08 31.23
CA LEU A 168 -42.53 -1.96 31.44
C LEU A 168 -41.13 -2.31 30.97
N GLY A 169 -40.61 -3.48 31.36
CA GLY A 169 -39.29 -3.92 30.99
C GLY A 169 -39.15 -4.17 29.49
N SER A 170 -40.19 -4.75 28.85
CA SER A 170 -40.16 -5.00 27.40
C SER A 170 -40.21 -3.69 26.60
N LEU A 171 -41.05 -2.72 27.04
CA LEU A 171 -41.06 -1.39 26.42
C LEU A 171 -39.75 -0.65 26.64
N ALA A 172 -39.16 -0.76 27.84
CA ALA A 172 -37.84 -0.15 28.13
C ALA A 172 -36.76 -0.71 27.21
N ALA A 173 -36.73 -2.04 27.04
CA ALA A 173 -35.78 -2.68 26.12
C ALA A 173 -36.01 -2.27 24.67
N PHE A 174 -37.29 -2.12 24.26
CA PHE A 174 -37.61 -1.61 22.91
C PHE A 174 -37.15 -0.16 22.72
N GLU A 175 -37.44 0.75 23.64
CA GLU A 175 -37.03 2.15 23.56
C GLU A 175 -35.49 2.28 23.60
N LEU A 176 -34.78 1.41 24.35
CA LEU A 176 -33.35 1.34 24.36
C LEU A 176 -32.80 0.97 22.96
N ASN A 177 -33.38 -0.05 22.32
CA ASN A 177 -32.99 -0.46 20.96
C ASN A 177 -33.28 0.63 19.91
N GLN A 178 -34.31 1.45 20.13
CA GLN A 178 -34.64 2.62 19.30
C GLN A 178 -33.76 3.85 19.64
N LYS A 179 -32.77 3.71 20.52
CA LYS A 179 -31.90 4.78 21.02
C LYS A 179 -32.62 5.90 21.77
N ASN A 180 -33.90 5.67 22.19
CA ASN A 180 -34.65 6.60 23.00
C ASN A 180 -34.25 6.50 24.47
N TYR A 181 -32.97 6.78 24.77
CA TYR A 181 -32.33 6.54 26.07
C TYR A 181 -33.10 7.19 27.24
N SER A 182 -33.63 8.40 27.08
CA SER A 182 -34.37 9.09 28.14
C SER A 182 -35.71 8.38 28.49
N SER A 183 -36.42 7.84 27.50
CA SER A 183 -37.62 7.04 27.69
C SER A 183 -37.31 5.69 28.34
N ALA A 184 -36.27 5.02 27.83
CA ALA A 184 -35.82 3.75 28.38
C ALA A 184 -35.43 3.88 29.86
N GLU A 185 -34.67 4.92 30.20
CA GLU A 185 -34.22 5.18 31.58
C GLU A 185 -35.36 5.38 32.54
N LYS A 186 -36.37 6.22 32.17
CA LYS A 186 -37.58 6.44 33.00
C LYS A 186 -38.36 5.14 33.26
N LEU A 187 -38.48 4.30 32.24
CA LEU A 187 -39.18 3.01 32.39
C LEU A 187 -38.38 2.04 33.25
N ILE A 188 -37.06 1.96 33.07
CA ILE A 188 -36.16 1.14 33.87
C ILE A 188 -36.23 1.57 35.35
N ASP A 189 -36.10 2.87 35.62
CA ASP A 189 -36.15 3.41 36.99
C ASP A 189 -37.50 3.19 37.64
N GLN A 190 -38.58 3.26 36.87
CA GLN A 190 -39.92 2.89 37.35
C GLN A 190 -40.00 1.42 37.77
N VAL A 191 -39.44 0.50 36.95
CA VAL A 191 -39.40 -0.93 37.32
C VAL A 191 -38.54 -1.18 38.54
N ILE A 192 -37.35 -0.57 38.62
CA ILE A 192 -36.46 -0.70 39.79
C ILE A 192 -37.14 -0.22 41.07
N THR A 193 -37.89 0.89 40.97
CA THR A 193 -38.64 1.41 42.13
C THR A 193 -39.71 0.45 42.61
N LEU A 194 -40.41 -0.21 41.69
CA LEU A 194 -41.50 -1.16 42.01
C LEU A 194 -40.97 -2.56 42.38
N TYR A 195 -39.88 -2.99 41.72
CA TYR A 195 -39.35 -4.35 41.78
C TYR A 195 -37.83 -4.33 41.84
N PRO A 196 -37.20 -3.84 42.94
CA PRO A 196 -35.77 -3.66 43.06
C PRO A 196 -34.95 -4.96 42.98
N GLU A 197 -35.52 -6.10 43.33
CA GLU A 197 -34.87 -7.42 43.36
C GLU A 197 -34.97 -8.18 42.02
N GLN A 198 -35.29 -7.49 40.93
CA GLN A 198 -35.33 -8.09 39.61
C GLN A 198 -33.97 -7.93 38.89
N SER A 199 -33.14 -8.98 38.85
CA SER A 199 -31.85 -9.02 38.18
C SER A 199 -31.92 -8.55 36.73
N ARG A 200 -32.96 -8.97 36.00
CA ARG A 200 -33.16 -8.64 34.58
C ARG A 200 -33.24 -7.15 34.29
N ILE A 201 -33.86 -6.37 35.17
CA ILE A 201 -34.00 -4.91 34.93
C ILE A 201 -32.70 -4.18 35.24
N TRP A 202 -31.93 -4.61 36.24
CA TRP A 202 -30.60 -4.10 36.48
C TRP A 202 -29.61 -4.46 35.33
N HIS A 203 -29.76 -5.64 34.75
CA HIS A 203 -29.05 -6.00 33.52
C HIS A 203 -29.41 -5.05 32.37
N LEU A 204 -30.69 -4.73 32.17
CA LEU A 204 -31.12 -3.77 31.15
C LEU A 204 -30.59 -2.36 31.44
N LYS A 205 -30.48 -1.96 32.73
CA LYS A 205 -29.84 -0.70 33.13
C LYS A 205 -28.37 -0.67 32.77
N GLY A 206 -27.67 -1.78 32.95
CA GLY A 206 -26.27 -1.92 32.49
C GLY A 206 -26.14 -1.74 30.97
N GLN A 207 -27.01 -2.37 30.19
CA GLN A 207 -27.06 -2.19 28.72
C GLN A 207 -27.35 -0.73 28.30
N LEU A 208 -28.22 -0.04 29.02
CA LEU A 208 -28.48 1.39 28.80
C LEU A 208 -27.21 2.22 29.01
N TYR A 209 -26.44 1.97 30.09
CA TYR A 209 -25.21 2.70 30.36
C TYR A 209 -24.10 2.37 29.34
N ILE A 210 -24.01 1.13 28.87
CA ILE A 210 -23.13 0.75 27.74
C ILE A 210 -23.49 1.60 26.51
N SER A 211 -24.79 1.71 26.19
CA SER A 211 -25.29 2.49 25.05
C SER A 211 -25.01 4.00 25.20
N LYS A 212 -24.96 4.49 26.44
CA LYS A 212 -24.57 5.87 26.80
C LYS A 212 -23.03 6.06 26.88
N LYS A 213 -22.23 5.02 26.65
CA LYS A 213 -20.77 5.00 26.79
C LYS A 213 -20.29 5.27 28.23
N ASP A 214 -21.12 5.02 29.23
CA ASP A 214 -20.78 5.10 30.66
C ASP A 214 -20.45 3.70 31.20
N ASN A 215 -19.22 3.23 30.91
CA ASN A 215 -18.76 1.90 31.31
C ASN A 215 -18.72 1.70 32.83
N LYS A 216 -18.48 2.76 33.60
CA LYS A 216 -18.43 2.68 35.06
C LYS A 216 -19.81 2.39 35.66
N SER A 217 -20.82 3.15 35.26
CA SER A 217 -22.22 2.92 35.69
C SER A 217 -22.78 1.61 35.17
N ALA A 218 -22.38 1.20 33.95
CA ALA A 218 -22.73 -0.10 33.40
C ALA A 218 -22.19 -1.25 34.25
N LEU A 219 -20.91 -1.21 34.63
CA LEU A 219 -20.30 -2.22 35.49
C LEU A 219 -21.06 -2.33 36.82
N ASN A 220 -21.33 -1.25 37.50
CA ASN A 220 -22.09 -1.24 38.76
C ASN A 220 -23.50 -1.84 38.62
N ALA A 221 -24.18 -1.53 37.51
CA ALA A 221 -25.52 -2.11 37.25
C ALA A 221 -25.47 -3.61 36.99
N PHE A 222 -24.45 -4.12 36.25
CA PHE A 222 -24.26 -5.55 36.04
C PHE A 222 -23.83 -6.28 37.32
N GLU A 223 -22.98 -5.67 38.16
CA GLU A 223 -22.65 -6.22 39.48
C GLU A 223 -23.89 -6.33 40.35
N THR A 224 -24.77 -5.32 40.33
CA THR A 224 -26.06 -5.38 41.06
C THR A 224 -26.96 -6.49 40.54
N ALA A 225 -27.09 -6.64 39.22
CA ALA A 225 -27.86 -7.73 38.61
C ALA A 225 -27.32 -9.10 39.03
N TYR A 226 -25.97 -9.27 39.03
CA TYR A 226 -25.31 -10.50 39.43
C TYR A 226 -25.50 -10.82 40.92
N ASN A 227 -25.46 -9.80 41.76
CA ASN A 227 -25.70 -10.00 43.22
C ASN A 227 -27.11 -10.46 43.55
N ILE A 228 -28.11 -10.06 42.71
CA ILE A 228 -29.50 -10.48 42.84
C ILE A 228 -29.66 -11.90 42.31
N ASP A 229 -29.13 -12.20 41.13
CA ASP A 229 -29.14 -13.55 40.56
C ASP A 229 -27.77 -13.90 39.95
N ASN A 230 -26.98 -14.63 40.75
CA ASN A 230 -25.61 -15.00 40.34
C ASN A 230 -25.55 -16.27 39.49
N ASN A 231 -26.66 -16.89 39.17
CA ASN A 231 -26.74 -18.10 38.36
C ASN A 231 -27.27 -17.84 36.94
N ASP A 232 -27.80 -16.63 36.65
CA ASP A 232 -28.21 -16.27 35.31
C ASP A 232 -26.99 -16.16 34.36
N PRO A 233 -26.87 -17.05 33.34
CA PRO A 233 -25.72 -17.05 32.42
C PRO A 233 -25.61 -15.74 31.59
N ILE A 234 -26.75 -15.08 31.32
CA ILE A 234 -26.80 -13.83 30.55
C ILE A 234 -26.16 -12.70 31.36
N VAL A 235 -26.52 -12.62 32.65
CA VAL A 235 -25.95 -11.65 33.58
C VAL A 235 -24.48 -11.90 33.83
N GLN A 236 -24.10 -13.17 34.04
CA GLN A 236 -22.69 -13.59 34.20
C GLN A 236 -21.85 -13.19 33.00
N ARG A 237 -22.33 -13.41 31.77
CA ARG A 237 -21.61 -13.08 30.53
C ARG A 237 -21.50 -11.57 30.34
N SER A 238 -22.57 -10.83 30.64
CA SER A 238 -22.57 -9.37 30.52
C SER A 238 -21.63 -8.72 31.52
N LEU A 239 -21.59 -9.24 32.76
CA LEU A 239 -20.64 -8.79 33.76
C LEU A 239 -19.19 -9.16 33.41
N ALA A 240 -18.94 -10.37 32.86
CA ALA A 240 -17.63 -10.76 32.38
C ALA A 240 -17.13 -9.82 31.27
N ASN A 241 -17.99 -9.47 30.30
CA ASN A 241 -17.66 -8.48 29.28
C ASN A 241 -17.39 -7.09 29.85
N ALA A 242 -18.17 -6.66 30.87
CA ALA A 242 -17.95 -5.38 31.53
C ALA A 242 -16.61 -5.36 32.28
N TYR A 243 -16.23 -6.44 32.96
CA TYR A 243 -14.91 -6.59 33.57
C TYR A 243 -13.78 -6.60 32.52
N THR A 244 -13.96 -7.26 31.39
CA THR A 244 -13.01 -7.25 30.26
C THR A 244 -12.78 -5.84 29.77
N ASN A 245 -13.85 -5.07 29.55
CA ASN A 245 -13.78 -3.67 29.13
C ASN A 245 -13.13 -2.74 30.18
N ALA A 246 -13.22 -3.11 31.45
CA ALA A 246 -12.58 -2.41 32.56
C ALA A 246 -11.12 -2.85 32.82
N GLY A 247 -10.57 -3.78 32.01
CA GLY A 247 -9.24 -4.36 32.19
C GLY A 247 -9.12 -5.32 33.36
N LYS A 248 -10.25 -5.75 33.98
CA LYS A 248 -10.31 -6.71 35.08
C LYS A 248 -10.40 -8.15 34.53
N PHE A 249 -9.34 -8.59 33.86
CA PHE A 249 -9.36 -9.84 33.09
C PHE A 249 -9.46 -11.10 33.97
N GLU A 250 -8.87 -11.08 35.16
CA GLU A 250 -8.93 -12.23 36.08
C GLU A 250 -10.33 -12.42 36.66
N GLU A 251 -11.02 -11.33 37.07
CA GLU A 251 -12.40 -11.36 37.53
C GLU A 251 -13.34 -11.82 36.42
N ALA A 252 -13.14 -11.37 35.19
CA ALA A 252 -13.88 -11.83 34.04
C ALA A 252 -13.69 -13.34 33.82
N LEU A 253 -12.45 -13.84 33.90
CA LEU A 253 -12.14 -15.26 33.72
C LEU A 253 -12.79 -16.15 34.78
N LEU A 254 -12.86 -15.69 36.02
CA LEU A 254 -13.57 -16.41 37.08
C LEU A 254 -15.05 -16.63 36.77
N LEU A 255 -15.73 -15.59 36.24
CA LEU A 255 -17.14 -15.67 35.84
C LEU A 255 -17.34 -16.62 34.67
N VAL A 256 -16.50 -16.51 33.66
CA VAL A 256 -16.57 -17.38 32.48
C VAL A 256 -16.33 -18.84 32.86
N ASN A 257 -15.36 -19.12 33.74
CA ASN A 257 -15.15 -20.47 34.28
C ASN A 257 -16.37 -20.97 35.05
N LYS A 258 -17.07 -20.12 35.80
CA LYS A 258 -18.31 -20.46 36.46
C LYS A 258 -19.42 -20.86 35.48
N ILE A 259 -19.56 -20.13 34.37
CA ILE A 259 -20.49 -20.49 33.28
C ILE A 259 -20.13 -21.87 32.73
N LEU A 260 -18.84 -22.13 32.48
CA LEU A 260 -18.36 -23.37 31.86
C LEU A 260 -18.46 -24.57 32.80
N ILE A 261 -18.51 -24.39 34.13
CA ILE A 261 -18.80 -25.47 35.08
C ILE A 261 -20.24 -25.97 34.88
N ASN A 262 -21.20 -25.05 34.68
CA ASN A 262 -22.60 -25.38 34.51
C ASN A 262 -22.94 -25.83 33.07
N THR A 263 -22.25 -25.22 32.08
CA THR A 263 -22.43 -25.46 30.65
C THR A 263 -21.06 -25.65 29.97
N PRO A 264 -20.43 -26.84 30.13
CA PRO A 264 -19.04 -27.05 29.65
C PRO A 264 -18.85 -26.88 28.17
N ASP A 265 -19.93 -26.99 27.39
CA ASP A 265 -19.94 -26.90 25.95
C ASP A 265 -20.56 -25.60 25.41
N ASP A 266 -20.70 -24.56 26.26
CA ASP A 266 -21.16 -23.22 25.78
C ASP A 266 -20.10 -22.62 24.88
N PRO A 267 -20.35 -22.53 23.54
CA PRO A 267 -19.32 -22.06 22.61
C PRO A 267 -18.96 -20.59 22.80
N MET A 268 -19.95 -19.75 23.19
CA MET A 268 -19.73 -18.32 23.43
C MET A 268 -18.88 -18.08 24.68
N ALA A 269 -19.13 -18.85 25.75
CA ALA A 269 -18.32 -18.76 26.98
C ALA A 269 -16.88 -19.22 26.73
N LYS A 270 -16.67 -20.29 25.94
CA LYS A 270 -15.33 -20.72 25.53
C LYS A 270 -14.62 -19.70 24.68
N LEU A 271 -15.30 -19.06 23.73
CA LEU A 271 -14.71 -17.99 22.92
C LEU A 271 -14.22 -16.83 23.80
N LEU A 272 -15.05 -16.38 24.74
CA LEU A 272 -14.66 -15.33 25.70
C LEU A 272 -13.52 -15.81 26.63
N GLN A 273 -13.52 -17.08 27.05
CA GLN A 273 -12.41 -17.67 27.81
C GLN A 273 -11.09 -17.57 27.05
N SER A 274 -11.08 -17.89 25.76
CA SER A 274 -9.86 -17.82 24.95
C SER A 274 -9.35 -16.39 24.83
N GLU A 275 -10.24 -15.41 24.66
CA GLU A 275 -9.88 -13.99 24.63
C GLU A 275 -9.27 -13.51 25.95
N LEU A 276 -9.88 -13.89 27.09
CA LEU A 276 -9.39 -13.54 28.41
C LEU A 276 -8.04 -14.19 28.74
N LEU A 277 -7.85 -15.44 28.35
CA LEU A 277 -6.57 -16.14 28.48
C LEU A 277 -5.47 -15.45 27.67
N ALA A 278 -5.77 -15.02 26.45
CA ALA A 278 -4.82 -14.26 25.63
C ALA A 278 -4.47 -12.91 26.27
N ASN A 279 -5.46 -12.18 26.81
CA ASN A 279 -5.26 -10.90 27.50
C ASN A 279 -4.47 -11.04 28.83
N THR A 280 -4.47 -12.24 29.42
CA THR A 280 -3.64 -12.56 30.62
C THR A 280 -2.31 -13.23 30.26
N ALA A 281 -1.87 -13.12 29.01
CA ALA A 281 -0.63 -13.69 28.46
C ALA A 281 -0.53 -15.23 28.53
N LYS A 282 -1.65 -15.93 28.70
CA LYS A 282 -1.76 -17.41 28.69
C LYS A 282 -2.06 -17.91 27.27
N PHE A 283 -1.17 -17.62 26.32
CA PHE A 283 -1.40 -17.84 24.89
C PHE A 283 -1.61 -19.31 24.50
N GLU A 284 -0.87 -20.23 25.10
CA GLU A 284 -1.01 -21.67 24.80
C GLU A 284 -2.35 -22.24 25.29
N GLU A 285 -2.82 -21.80 26.48
CA GLU A 285 -4.14 -22.18 26.99
C GLU A 285 -5.25 -21.58 26.09
N ALA A 286 -5.14 -20.32 25.68
CA ALA A 286 -6.06 -19.68 24.77
C ALA A 286 -6.18 -20.45 23.45
N LYS A 287 -5.04 -20.84 22.87
CA LYS A 287 -4.98 -21.65 21.65
C LYS A 287 -5.63 -23.02 21.81
N ALA A 288 -5.39 -23.69 22.94
CA ALA A 288 -6.02 -24.99 23.22
C ALA A 288 -7.56 -24.88 23.26
N VAL A 289 -8.10 -23.83 23.88
CA VAL A 289 -9.55 -23.56 23.91
C VAL A 289 -10.10 -23.31 22.50
N LEU A 290 -9.39 -22.54 21.66
CA LEU A 290 -9.81 -22.30 20.27
C LEU A 290 -9.82 -23.58 19.42
N ILE A 291 -8.84 -24.46 19.62
CA ILE A 291 -8.80 -25.77 18.95
C ILE A 291 -9.99 -26.64 19.39
N ASP A 292 -10.31 -26.68 20.70
CA ASP A 292 -11.47 -27.42 21.21
C ASP A 292 -12.79 -26.92 20.62
N ILE A 293 -12.95 -25.59 20.53
CA ILE A 293 -14.10 -24.98 19.85
C ILE A 293 -14.20 -25.45 18.39
N SER A 294 -13.12 -25.33 17.63
CA SER A 294 -13.12 -25.70 16.21
C SER A 294 -13.39 -27.18 15.98
N GLN A 295 -12.80 -28.06 16.80
CA GLN A 295 -13.05 -29.51 16.75
C GLN A 295 -14.52 -29.84 17.03
N LYS A 296 -15.11 -29.26 18.05
CA LYS A 296 -16.53 -29.49 18.38
C LYS A 296 -17.46 -28.94 17.31
N LEU A 297 -17.21 -27.74 16.79
CA LEU A 297 -18.04 -27.14 15.76
C LEU A 297 -17.88 -27.81 14.38
N SER A 298 -16.76 -28.49 14.12
CA SER A 298 -16.60 -29.29 12.91
C SER A 298 -17.51 -30.54 12.85
N LEU A 299 -18.04 -30.96 13.98
CA LEU A 299 -19.01 -32.08 14.05
C LEU A 299 -20.40 -31.69 13.57
N TYR A 300 -20.70 -30.38 13.50
CA TYR A 300 -21.99 -29.88 13.02
C TYR A 300 -21.96 -29.66 11.52
N THR A 301 -23.02 -30.10 10.84
CA THR A 301 -23.20 -29.74 9.40
C THR A 301 -23.47 -28.24 9.24
N ASP A 302 -23.28 -27.71 8.04
CA ASP A 302 -23.60 -26.30 7.74
C ASP A 302 -25.09 -26.00 7.98
N GLU A 303 -25.97 -26.96 7.71
CA GLU A 303 -27.41 -26.87 8.00
C GLU A 303 -27.68 -26.79 9.51
N GLN A 304 -27.06 -27.64 10.32
CA GLN A 304 -27.20 -27.60 11.78
C GLN A 304 -26.65 -26.29 12.39
N LYS A 305 -25.52 -25.77 11.87
CA LYS A 305 -24.99 -24.47 12.29
C LYS A 305 -25.93 -23.32 11.91
N SER A 306 -26.54 -23.35 10.74
CA SER A 306 -27.46 -22.31 10.28
C SER A 306 -28.76 -22.21 11.12
N THR A 307 -29.13 -23.26 11.84
CA THR A 307 -30.29 -23.17 12.76
C THR A 307 -30.00 -22.36 14.03
N ASN A 308 -28.72 -22.09 14.31
CA ASN A 308 -28.28 -21.31 15.46
C ASN A 308 -27.15 -20.33 15.07
N ALA A 309 -27.52 -19.10 14.80
CA ALA A 309 -26.58 -18.04 14.38
C ALA A 309 -25.36 -17.90 15.34
N SER A 310 -25.54 -18.16 16.64
CA SER A 310 -24.41 -18.10 17.59
C SER A 310 -23.34 -19.13 17.30
N LEU A 311 -23.68 -20.34 16.83
CA LEU A 311 -22.69 -21.36 16.46
C LEU A 311 -21.86 -20.92 15.24
N THR A 312 -22.52 -20.39 14.23
CA THR A 312 -21.86 -19.84 13.02
C THR A 312 -20.94 -18.67 13.37
N TYR A 313 -21.37 -17.77 14.26
CA TYR A 313 -20.52 -16.68 14.75
C TYR A 313 -19.28 -17.18 15.47
N VAL A 314 -19.46 -18.11 16.43
CA VAL A 314 -18.31 -18.66 17.18
C VAL A 314 -17.35 -19.42 16.28
N ALA A 315 -17.86 -20.18 15.30
CA ALA A 315 -17.01 -20.85 14.32
C ALA A 315 -16.16 -19.87 13.52
N GLY A 316 -16.79 -18.81 13.04
CA GLY A 316 -16.09 -17.75 12.31
C GLY A 316 -15.07 -16.97 13.16
N ALA A 317 -15.44 -16.60 14.38
CA ALA A 317 -14.57 -15.87 15.30
C ALA A 317 -13.39 -16.73 15.77
N ALA A 318 -13.63 -18.00 16.10
CA ALA A 318 -12.55 -18.92 16.50
C ALA A 318 -11.57 -19.16 15.35
N ALA A 319 -12.06 -19.36 14.13
CA ALA A 319 -11.22 -19.48 12.93
C ALA A 319 -10.41 -18.20 12.67
N TYR A 320 -11.03 -17.02 12.81
CA TYR A 320 -10.34 -15.73 12.69
C TYR A 320 -9.19 -15.60 13.69
N LEU A 321 -9.42 -15.93 14.97
CA LEU A 321 -8.39 -15.89 16.01
C LEU A 321 -7.26 -16.90 15.78
N GLN A 322 -7.52 -17.99 15.07
CA GLN A 322 -6.52 -18.98 14.65
C GLN A 322 -5.82 -18.62 13.33
N ASN A 323 -6.17 -17.48 12.71
CA ASN A 323 -5.73 -17.05 11.39
C ASN A 323 -6.16 -18.02 10.24
N ASP A 324 -7.16 -18.86 10.46
CA ASP A 324 -7.81 -19.63 9.41
C ASP A 324 -8.83 -18.75 8.69
N PHE A 325 -8.32 -17.88 7.83
CA PHE A 325 -9.13 -16.85 7.18
C PHE A 325 -10.13 -17.40 6.16
N GLU A 326 -9.90 -18.57 5.60
CA GLU A 326 -10.84 -19.20 4.67
C GLU A 326 -12.11 -19.66 5.39
N VAL A 327 -11.95 -20.41 6.45
CA VAL A 327 -13.08 -20.85 7.30
C VAL A 327 -13.75 -19.65 7.95
N ALA A 328 -12.97 -18.70 8.49
CA ALA A 328 -13.51 -17.50 9.12
C ALA A 328 -14.40 -16.71 8.16
N GLN A 329 -13.95 -16.48 6.93
CA GLN A 329 -14.72 -15.78 5.90
C GLN A 329 -16.02 -16.51 5.58
N LYS A 330 -15.98 -17.84 5.37
CA LYS A 330 -17.16 -18.67 5.07
C LYS A 330 -18.21 -18.53 6.17
N GLU A 331 -17.82 -18.77 7.42
CA GLU A 331 -18.74 -18.79 8.57
C GLU A 331 -19.27 -17.38 8.90
N LEU A 332 -18.42 -16.34 8.87
CA LEU A 332 -18.87 -14.96 9.13
C LEU A 332 -19.81 -14.44 8.03
N LEU A 333 -19.59 -14.79 6.76
CA LEU A 333 -20.53 -14.46 5.69
C LEU A 333 -21.87 -15.20 5.87
N ALA A 334 -21.86 -16.45 6.31
CA ALA A 334 -23.06 -17.19 6.64
C ALA A 334 -23.82 -16.54 7.81
N TYR A 335 -23.11 -16.18 8.87
CA TYR A 335 -23.67 -15.48 10.03
C TYR A 335 -24.33 -14.15 9.66
N LEU A 336 -23.69 -13.32 8.84
CA LEU A 336 -24.17 -12.00 8.45
C LEU A 336 -25.39 -12.05 7.50
N ARG A 337 -25.79 -13.20 7.00
CA ARG A 337 -27.08 -13.37 6.31
C ARG A 337 -28.25 -13.32 7.30
N ASP A 338 -28.06 -13.89 8.49
CA ASP A 338 -29.10 -13.94 9.53
C ASP A 338 -29.04 -12.72 10.46
N VAL A 339 -27.83 -12.22 10.72
CA VAL A 339 -27.56 -11.07 11.60
C VAL A 339 -26.76 -10.00 10.86
N PRO A 340 -27.37 -9.31 9.88
CA PRO A 340 -26.65 -8.40 8.96
C PRO A 340 -26.10 -7.14 9.63
N GLN A 341 -26.45 -6.88 10.89
CA GLN A 341 -26.09 -5.66 11.64
C GLN A 341 -24.99 -5.88 12.68
N ASP A 342 -24.38 -7.06 12.74
CA ASP A 342 -23.32 -7.33 13.72
C ASP A 342 -22.01 -6.67 13.30
N PHE A 343 -21.64 -5.61 14.03
CA PHE A 343 -20.43 -4.84 13.78
C PHE A 343 -19.14 -5.62 14.06
N ALA A 344 -19.17 -6.60 14.99
CA ALA A 344 -17.98 -7.41 15.29
C ALA A 344 -17.67 -8.35 14.13
N ALA A 345 -18.68 -9.02 13.58
CA ALA A 345 -18.54 -9.88 12.43
C ALA A 345 -18.10 -9.09 11.16
N ILE A 346 -18.70 -7.91 10.94
CA ILE A 346 -18.31 -7.00 9.84
C ILE A 346 -16.84 -6.60 9.99
N LYS A 347 -16.41 -6.22 11.21
CA LYS A 347 -15.02 -5.83 11.48
C LYS A 347 -14.04 -6.96 11.19
N MET A 348 -14.34 -8.19 11.65
CA MET A 348 -13.49 -9.35 11.37
C MET A 348 -13.37 -9.63 9.87
N LEU A 349 -14.47 -9.58 9.11
CA LEU A 349 -14.44 -9.77 7.66
C LEU A 349 -13.63 -8.68 6.93
N VAL A 350 -13.79 -7.42 7.34
CA VAL A 350 -12.98 -6.31 6.78
C VAL A 350 -11.51 -6.55 7.05
N ASP A 351 -11.15 -6.96 8.28
CA ASP A 351 -9.76 -7.26 8.63
C ASP A 351 -9.20 -8.44 7.82
N ILE A 352 -9.99 -9.52 7.65
CA ILE A 352 -9.62 -10.66 6.79
C ILE A 352 -9.32 -10.18 5.36
N TYR A 353 -10.23 -9.42 4.76
CA TYR A 353 -10.06 -8.93 3.39
C TYR A 353 -8.81 -8.04 3.26
N LEU A 354 -8.57 -7.17 4.23
CA LEU A 354 -7.39 -6.31 4.22
C LEU A 354 -6.08 -7.10 4.39
N ARG A 355 -6.04 -8.10 5.28
CA ARG A 355 -4.87 -8.98 5.46
C ARG A 355 -4.58 -9.83 4.22
N GLN A 356 -5.62 -10.20 3.48
CA GLN A 356 -5.50 -10.92 2.20
C GLN A 356 -5.27 -9.99 1.00
N ASN A 357 -5.03 -8.69 1.22
CA ASN A 357 -4.88 -7.67 0.17
C ASN A 357 -6.09 -7.54 -0.77
N GLN A 358 -7.30 -7.89 -0.30
CA GLN A 358 -8.56 -7.82 -1.04
C GLN A 358 -9.31 -6.52 -0.70
N GLN A 359 -8.67 -5.37 -0.93
CA GLN A 359 -9.22 -4.06 -0.55
C GLN A 359 -10.58 -3.77 -1.20
N ASP A 360 -10.78 -4.22 -2.43
CA ASP A 360 -12.06 -4.04 -3.13
C ASP A 360 -13.22 -4.72 -2.40
N LYS A 361 -13.01 -5.97 -1.92
CA LYS A 361 -14.05 -6.68 -1.15
C LYS A 361 -14.34 -6.02 0.20
N ALA A 362 -13.32 -5.49 0.86
CA ALA A 362 -13.51 -4.73 2.10
C ALA A 362 -14.32 -3.46 1.84
N LEU A 363 -14.00 -2.76 0.75
CA LEU A 363 -14.72 -1.56 0.31
C LEU A 363 -16.18 -1.89 -0.02
N ASP A 364 -16.43 -2.89 -0.85
CA ASP A 364 -17.78 -3.29 -1.27
C ASP A 364 -18.65 -3.68 -0.06
N LEU A 365 -18.09 -4.44 0.90
CA LEU A 365 -18.79 -4.82 2.13
C LEU A 365 -19.19 -3.61 2.95
N LEU A 366 -18.28 -2.66 3.18
CA LEU A 366 -18.56 -1.48 3.99
C LEU A 366 -19.44 -0.48 3.24
N GLU A 367 -19.25 -0.31 1.94
CA GLU A 367 -20.07 0.57 1.11
C GLU A 367 -21.53 0.09 1.06
N ALA A 368 -21.78 -1.21 0.91
CA ALA A 368 -23.12 -1.79 0.98
C ALA A 368 -23.81 -1.56 2.33
N LYS A 369 -23.05 -1.37 3.39
CA LYS A 369 -23.55 -1.16 4.76
C LYS A 369 -23.34 0.27 5.28
N GLU A 370 -23.04 1.24 4.42
CA GLU A 370 -22.68 2.62 4.80
C GLU A 370 -23.72 3.23 5.76
N LYS A 371 -25.03 3.10 5.45
CA LYS A 371 -26.10 3.62 6.31
C LYS A 371 -26.11 3.02 7.72
N LEU A 372 -25.69 1.78 7.87
CA LEU A 372 -25.60 1.08 9.15
C LEU A 372 -24.38 1.52 9.94
N ILE A 373 -23.21 1.55 9.27
CA ILE A 373 -21.92 1.80 9.92
C ILE A 373 -21.71 3.27 10.32
N VAL A 374 -22.50 4.23 9.86
CA VAL A 374 -22.52 5.61 10.37
C VAL A 374 -22.63 5.63 11.90
N ASN A 375 -23.33 4.67 12.50
CA ASN A 375 -23.47 4.51 13.94
C ASN A 375 -22.29 3.79 14.61
N ASN A 376 -21.29 3.37 13.83
CA ASN A 376 -20.07 2.70 14.31
C ASN A 376 -18.83 3.42 13.78
N LEU A 377 -18.36 4.41 14.54
CA LEU A 377 -17.26 5.28 14.12
C LEU A 377 -16.01 4.52 13.65
N PRO A 378 -15.54 3.42 14.32
CA PRO A 378 -14.38 2.66 13.83
C PRO A 378 -14.55 2.08 12.43
N LEU A 379 -15.73 1.56 12.08
CA LEU A 379 -16.01 1.05 10.73
C LEU A 379 -16.20 2.19 9.73
N ALA A 380 -16.86 3.29 10.14
CA ALA A 380 -17.05 4.45 9.29
C ALA A 380 -15.72 5.12 8.92
N THR A 381 -14.79 5.29 9.88
CA THR A 381 -13.45 5.82 9.60
C THR A 381 -12.64 4.87 8.71
N LYS A 382 -12.79 3.56 8.89
CA LYS A 382 -12.16 2.58 7.99
C LYS A 382 -12.69 2.67 6.56
N LEU A 383 -14.01 2.92 6.38
CA LEU A 383 -14.58 3.16 5.05
C LEU A 383 -14.05 4.47 4.44
N ILE A 384 -13.86 5.53 5.25
CA ILE A 384 -13.23 6.76 4.77
C ILE A 384 -11.82 6.47 4.25
N ASP A 385 -10.99 5.73 4.99
CA ASP A 385 -9.64 5.35 4.55
C ASP A 385 -9.67 4.56 3.23
N LEU A 386 -10.61 3.60 3.10
CA LEU A 386 -10.78 2.85 1.86
C LEU A 386 -11.25 3.73 0.70
N TYR A 387 -12.15 4.68 0.92
CA TYR A 387 -12.53 5.66 -0.11
C TYR A 387 -11.34 6.50 -0.56
N LEU A 388 -10.52 7.00 0.38
CA LEU A 388 -9.33 7.81 0.07
C LEU A 388 -8.27 7.01 -0.70
N ASN A 389 -8.06 5.74 -0.34
CA ASN A 389 -7.12 4.87 -1.03
C ASN A 389 -7.57 4.53 -2.46
N ASN A 390 -8.89 4.43 -2.67
CA ASN A 390 -9.50 4.15 -3.98
C ASN A 390 -9.88 5.42 -4.76
N GLN A 391 -9.32 6.59 -4.41
CA GLN A 391 -9.57 7.88 -5.07
C GLN A 391 -11.04 8.32 -5.10
N LYS A 392 -11.89 7.75 -4.24
CA LYS A 392 -13.32 8.13 -4.10
C LYS A 392 -13.47 9.33 -3.15
N ILE A 393 -12.76 10.42 -3.43
CA ILE A 393 -12.59 11.59 -2.55
C ILE A 393 -13.95 12.19 -2.13
N TYR A 394 -14.88 12.38 -3.08
CA TYR A 394 -16.20 12.92 -2.79
C TYR A 394 -17.02 12.06 -1.81
N LYS A 395 -16.91 10.71 -1.88
CA LYS A 395 -17.59 9.82 -0.95
C LYS A 395 -17.01 9.91 0.46
N ALA A 396 -15.67 10.03 0.55
CA ALA A 396 -15.01 10.26 1.83
C ALA A 396 -15.47 11.57 2.49
N GLU A 397 -15.51 12.67 1.74
CA GLU A 397 -15.94 13.98 2.21
C GLU A 397 -17.39 13.94 2.72
N ARG A 398 -18.30 13.37 1.93
CA ARG A 398 -19.71 13.22 2.30
C ARG A 398 -19.87 12.43 3.60
N LEU A 399 -19.16 11.31 3.76
CA LEU A 399 -19.23 10.49 4.96
C LEU A 399 -18.67 11.23 6.18
N ILE A 400 -17.54 11.95 6.03
CA ILE A 400 -16.96 12.81 7.08
C ILE A 400 -17.99 13.83 7.54
N THR A 401 -18.64 14.54 6.61
CA THR A 401 -19.66 15.55 6.90
C THR A 401 -20.86 14.93 7.65
N THR A 402 -21.28 13.72 7.25
CA THR A 402 -22.36 13.00 7.94
C THR A 402 -22.00 12.65 9.38
N LEU A 403 -20.73 12.35 9.67
CA LEU A 403 -20.26 11.98 11.01
C LEU A 403 -19.99 13.19 11.91
N GLU A 404 -19.83 14.39 11.35
CA GLU A 404 -19.52 15.61 12.14
C GLU A 404 -20.60 15.97 13.14
N ASP A 405 -21.87 15.73 12.85
CA ASP A 405 -22.97 16.07 13.75
C ASP A 405 -22.89 15.29 15.08
N GLU A 406 -22.48 14.01 15.03
CA GLU A 406 -22.46 13.13 16.21
C GLU A 406 -21.07 13.01 16.84
N TYR A 407 -19.98 13.06 16.01
CA TYR A 407 -18.63 12.69 16.44
C TYR A 407 -17.59 13.82 16.32
N LYS A 408 -18.01 15.08 16.21
CA LYS A 408 -17.17 16.26 15.93
C LYS A 408 -15.86 16.34 16.74
N ASN A 409 -15.90 15.96 18.02
CA ASN A 409 -14.73 16.03 18.92
C ASN A 409 -14.05 14.66 19.10
N SER A 410 -14.44 13.65 18.34
CA SER A 410 -13.81 12.35 18.42
C SER A 410 -12.43 12.36 17.74
N GLN A 411 -11.41 11.89 18.42
CA GLN A 411 -10.05 11.77 17.87
C GLN A 411 -10.03 10.95 16.57
N ALA A 412 -10.82 9.88 16.49
CA ALA A 412 -10.90 9.04 15.30
C ALA A 412 -11.43 9.82 14.08
N LEU A 413 -12.46 10.65 14.24
CA LEU A 413 -12.99 11.48 13.16
C LEU A 413 -12.00 12.60 12.79
N ILE A 414 -11.35 13.21 13.78
CA ILE A 414 -10.31 14.23 13.53
C ILE A 414 -9.21 13.63 12.65
N PHE A 415 -8.71 12.43 12.97
CA PHE A 415 -7.68 11.76 12.17
C PHE A 415 -8.17 11.39 10.77
N ALA A 416 -9.39 10.90 10.62
CA ALA A 416 -9.98 10.64 9.31
C ALA A 416 -10.06 11.91 8.45
N LYS A 417 -10.42 13.06 9.07
CA LYS A 417 -10.46 14.35 8.40
C LYS A 417 -9.07 14.88 8.05
N VAL A 418 -8.08 14.67 8.91
CA VAL A 418 -6.67 14.97 8.64
C VAL A 418 -6.16 14.15 7.45
N ASN A 419 -6.49 12.85 7.38
CA ASN A 419 -6.15 12.00 6.24
C ASN A 419 -6.80 12.52 4.95
N TYR A 420 -8.09 12.90 5.00
CA TYR A 420 -8.79 13.49 3.86
C TYR A 420 -8.11 14.78 3.39
N LEU A 421 -7.86 15.73 4.30
CA LEU A 421 -7.19 17.00 3.97
C LEU A 421 -5.79 16.77 3.39
N SER A 422 -5.05 15.81 3.95
CA SER A 422 -3.73 15.44 3.44
C SER A 422 -3.79 14.84 2.04
N LYS A 423 -4.84 14.06 1.74
CA LYS A 423 -5.04 13.43 0.44
C LYS A 423 -5.37 14.44 -0.67
N ILE A 424 -6.05 15.54 -0.31
CA ILE A 424 -6.33 16.67 -1.22
C ILE A 424 -5.28 17.78 -1.12
N GLU A 425 -4.11 17.49 -0.53
CA GLU A 425 -2.95 18.36 -0.39
C GLU A 425 -3.21 19.66 0.39
N GLN A 426 -4.27 19.71 1.20
CA GLN A 426 -4.57 20.83 2.10
C GLN A 426 -3.86 20.66 3.45
N PHE A 427 -2.55 20.54 3.41
CA PHE A 427 -1.72 20.22 4.59
C PHE A 427 -1.79 21.28 5.69
N ASP A 428 -1.86 22.56 5.35
CA ASP A 428 -1.94 23.64 6.35
C ASP A 428 -3.28 23.60 7.09
N ASN A 429 -4.39 23.23 6.41
CA ASN A 429 -5.68 23.00 7.05
C ASN A 429 -5.67 21.76 7.96
N ALA A 430 -4.98 20.70 7.55
CA ALA A 430 -4.79 19.50 8.37
C ALA A 430 -4.01 19.79 9.65
N ILE A 431 -2.93 20.59 9.56
CA ILE A 431 -2.12 21.02 10.70
C ILE A 431 -2.96 21.90 11.63
N ALA A 432 -3.69 22.90 11.09
CA ALA A 432 -4.55 23.78 11.86
C ALA A 432 -5.64 23.00 12.64
N LEU A 433 -6.23 21.96 12.01
CA LEU A 433 -7.19 21.08 12.65
C LEU A 433 -6.57 20.32 13.84
N LEU A 434 -5.34 19.80 13.67
CA LEU A 434 -4.60 19.15 14.74
C LEU A 434 -4.26 20.15 15.86
N ASP A 435 -3.80 21.34 15.54
CA ASP A 435 -3.47 22.37 16.54
C ASP A 435 -4.70 22.78 17.36
N GLN A 436 -5.86 22.90 16.73
CA GLN A 436 -7.12 23.21 17.41
C GLN A 436 -7.53 22.13 18.43
N HIS A 437 -7.19 20.86 18.17
CA HIS A 437 -7.61 19.73 19.02
C HIS A 437 -6.43 19.09 19.78
N GLN A 438 -5.33 19.79 19.92
CA GLN A 438 -4.13 19.27 20.61
C GLN A 438 -4.45 18.90 22.06
N PRO A 439 -4.21 17.66 22.50
CA PRO A 439 -4.37 17.23 23.87
C PRO A 439 -3.45 18.04 24.81
N LYS A 440 -3.93 18.31 26.02
CA LYS A 440 -3.11 18.99 27.06
C LYS A 440 -1.98 18.10 27.58
N GLU A 441 -2.20 16.80 27.61
CA GLU A 441 -1.23 15.80 28.02
C GLU A 441 -0.54 15.20 26.80
N PHE A 442 0.62 14.60 26.99
CA PHE A 442 1.37 13.92 25.95
C PHE A 442 0.50 12.84 25.28
N ASN A 443 0.32 12.95 23.99
CA ASN A 443 -0.38 11.97 23.16
C ASN A 443 0.48 11.62 21.94
N GLY A 444 1.19 10.50 22.03
CA GLY A 444 2.13 10.08 20.99
C GLY A 444 1.49 9.84 19.62
N ILE A 445 0.27 9.27 19.58
CA ILE A 445 -0.45 9.03 18.31
C ILE A 445 -0.81 10.36 17.65
N PHE A 446 -1.22 11.34 18.44
CA PHE A 446 -1.58 12.66 17.94
C PHE A 446 -0.37 13.39 17.33
N LEU A 447 0.75 13.41 18.07
CA LEU A 447 2.01 13.98 17.59
C LEU A 447 2.54 13.23 16.36
N LEU A 448 2.49 11.90 16.35
CA LEU A 448 2.88 11.10 15.19
C LEU A 448 2.06 11.48 13.96
N THR A 449 0.73 11.60 14.11
CA THR A 449 -0.15 12.02 13.00
C THR A 449 0.26 13.40 12.47
N LYS A 450 0.57 14.37 13.37
CA LYS A 450 1.05 15.69 12.98
C LYS A 450 2.40 15.62 12.24
N GLY A 451 3.32 14.81 12.73
CA GLY A 451 4.61 14.57 12.08
C GLY A 451 4.47 13.96 10.69
N LEU A 452 3.52 13.03 10.50
CA LEU A 452 3.23 12.45 9.19
C LEU A 452 2.68 13.49 8.21
N VAL A 453 1.85 14.44 8.68
CA VAL A 453 1.35 15.55 7.84
C VAL A 453 2.50 16.47 7.44
N TYR A 454 3.39 16.86 8.38
CA TYR A 454 4.57 17.66 8.05
C TYR A 454 5.47 16.96 7.04
N ARG A 455 5.71 15.66 7.21
CA ARG A 455 6.46 14.85 6.24
C ARG A 455 5.81 14.87 4.86
N ALA A 456 4.50 14.71 4.76
CA ALA A 456 3.76 14.75 3.49
C ALA A 456 3.83 16.14 2.83
N ASN A 457 3.80 17.21 3.63
CA ASN A 457 4.01 18.60 3.20
C ASN A 457 5.48 18.95 2.89
N LYS A 458 6.39 17.98 2.91
CA LYS A 458 7.84 18.18 2.70
C LYS A 458 8.52 19.11 3.72
N LYS A 459 7.86 19.42 4.83
CA LYS A 459 8.40 20.15 5.98
C LYS A 459 9.19 19.19 6.88
N ILE A 460 10.36 18.76 6.38
CA ILE A 460 11.14 17.66 7.01
C ILE A 460 11.77 18.10 8.33
N ALA A 461 12.12 19.37 8.50
CA ALA A 461 12.68 19.89 9.74
C ALA A 461 11.65 19.76 10.90
N GLU A 462 10.43 20.23 10.68
CA GLU A 462 9.33 20.17 11.65
C GLU A 462 8.93 18.70 11.95
N ALA A 463 8.96 17.85 10.93
CA ALA A 463 8.71 16.41 11.13
C ALA A 463 9.78 15.76 12.01
N ASN A 464 11.06 16.16 11.90
CA ASN A 464 12.15 15.69 12.74
C ASN A 464 12.01 16.15 14.20
N GLU A 465 11.66 17.41 14.44
CA GLU A 465 11.42 17.93 15.79
C GLU A 465 10.34 17.11 16.52
N ILE A 466 9.27 16.75 15.80
CA ILE A 466 8.24 15.87 16.34
C ILE A 466 8.78 14.46 16.62
N ALA A 467 9.55 13.88 15.69
CA ALA A 467 10.13 12.56 15.88
C ALA A 467 11.06 12.52 17.10
N ASP A 468 11.85 13.57 17.30
CA ASP A 468 12.75 13.67 18.44
C ASP A 468 11.95 13.82 19.76
N THR A 469 10.92 14.66 19.79
CA THR A 469 9.99 14.78 20.94
C THR A 469 9.32 13.45 21.29
N LEU A 470 8.88 12.68 20.28
CA LEU A 470 8.26 11.37 20.46
C LEU A 470 9.25 10.35 21.06
N LEU A 471 10.48 10.35 20.58
CA LEU A 471 11.53 9.43 21.05
C LEU A 471 12.13 9.85 22.41
N GLU A 472 12.14 11.14 22.76
CA GLU A 472 12.48 11.59 24.12
C GLU A 472 11.46 11.07 25.13
N ALA A 473 10.17 11.09 24.79
CA ALA A 473 9.12 10.60 25.68
C ALA A 473 9.07 9.06 25.75
N GLN A 474 9.28 8.38 24.63
CA GLN A 474 9.21 6.91 24.53
C GLN A 474 10.32 6.38 23.60
N PRO A 475 11.55 6.22 24.08
CA PRO A 475 12.71 5.88 23.26
C PRO A 475 12.64 4.51 22.58
N LEU A 476 11.88 3.58 23.15
CA LEU A 476 11.73 2.20 22.64
C LEU A 476 10.37 1.96 21.96
N ASN A 477 9.67 3.02 21.57
CA ASN A 477 8.42 2.87 20.82
C ASN A 477 8.74 2.57 19.36
N SER A 478 8.37 1.37 18.90
CA SER A 478 8.67 0.89 17.54
C SER A 478 8.09 1.78 16.44
N ASP A 479 6.91 2.39 16.65
CA ASP A 479 6.25 3.20 15.65
C ASP A 479 6.94 4.56 15.50
N PHE A 480 7.45 5.12 16.60
CA PHE A 480 8.22 6.37 16.61
C PHE A 480 9.61 6.17 15.99
N LEU A 481 10.26 5.04 16.31
CA LEU A 481 11.51 4.65 15.65
C LEU A 481 11.31 4.45 14.15
N THR A 482 10.23 3.77 13.73
CA THR A 482 9.90 3.61 12.32
C THR A 482 9.70 4.95 11.63
N PHE A 483 8.98 5.89 12.25
CA PHE A 483 8.79 7.24 11.73
C PHE A 483 10.12 7.97 11.55
N LYS A 484 11.00 7.96 12.58
CA LYS A 484 12.34 8.55 12.49
C LYS A 484 13.19 7.90 11.40
N GLY A 485 13.19 6.56 11.31
CA GLY A 485 13.90 5.83 10.27
C GLY A 485 13.48 6.24 8.85
N VAL A 486 12.17 6.41 8.62
CA VAL A 486 11.65 6.87 7.33
C VAL A 486 12.08 8.32 7.02
N LEU A 487 12.12 9.21 8.01
CA LEU A 487 12.63 10.58 7.83
C LEU A 487 14.11 10.58 7.45
N LEU A 488 14.91 9.73 8.09
CA LEU A 488 16.34 9.57 7.77
C LEU A 488 16.54 9.05 6.34
N LEU A 489 15.71 8.10 5.87
CA LEU A 489 15.73 7.66 4.47
C LEU A 489 15.45 8.81 3.50
N GLN A 490 14.46 9.64 3.79
CA GLN A 490 14.12 10.81 2.95
C GLN A 490 15.24 11.85 2.90
N GLN A 491 16.06 11.92 3.95
CA GLN A 491 17.23 12.79 4.02
C GLN A 491 18.51 12.13 3.46
N GLN A 492 18.38 10.94 2.87
CA GLN A 492 19.50 10.14 2.37
C GLN A 492 20.54 9.79 3.44
N GLN A 493 20.13 9.78 4.71
CA GLN A 493 20.97 9.37 5.84
C GLN A 493 20.87 7.85 6.05
N TRP A 494 21.43 7.10 5.09
CA TRP A 494 21.23 5.65 4.97
C TRP A 494 21.70 4.87 6.20
N ASN A 495 22.94 5.08 6.66
CA ASN A 495 23.49 4.37 7.83
C ASN A 495 22.73 4.67 9.15
N PRO A 496 22.38 5.92 9.48
CA PRO A 496 21.49 6.21 10.60
C PRO A 496 20.11 5.55 10.48
N ALA A 497 19.55 5.49 9.26
CA ALA A 497 18.28 4.83 9.01
C ALA A 497 18.35 3.33 9.29
N VAL A 498 19.37 2.63 8.80
CA VAL A 498 19.59 1.20 9.08
C VAL A 498 19.65 0.95 10.58
N LYS A 499 20.47 1.69 11.33
CA LYS A 499 20.57 1.56 12.80
C LYS A 499 19.24 1.77 13.51
N THR A 500 18.43 2.72 13.03
CA THR A 500 17.11 3.00 13.63
C THR A 500 16.14 1.86 13.38
N PHE A 501 16.12 1.28 12.17
CA PHE A 501 15.28 0.11 11.89
C PHE A 501 15.78 -1.16 12.59
N GLU A 502 17.09 -1.32 12.82
CA GLU A 502 17.64 -2.39 13.66
C GLU A 502 17.12 -2.30 15.10
N GLN A 503 16.97 -1.09 15.66
CA GLN A 503 16.33 -0.90 16.97
C GLN A 503 14.86 -1.35 16.94
N VAL A 504 14.12 -1.09 15.86
CA VAL A 504 12.76 -1.62 15.69
C VAL A 504 12.77 -3.15 15.67
N LEU A 505 13.71 -3.76 14.97
CA LEU A 505 13.84 -5.22 14.91
C LEU A 505 14.23 -5.86 16.24
N ALA A 506 14.95 -5.15 17.09
CA ALA A 506 15.23 -5.60 18.45
C ALA A 506 13.96 -5.67 19.33
N ILE A 507 12.98 -4.81 19.05
CA ILE A 507 11.68 -4.76 19.75
C ILE A 507 10.68 -5.72 19.11
N LYS A 508 10.62 -5.73 17.78
CA LYS A 508 9.71 -6.54 16.93
C LYS A 508 10.55 -7.38 15.96
N PRO A 509 11.11 -8.53 16.37
CA PRO A 509 11.89 -9.39 15.50
C PRO A 509 11.07 -9.81 14.27
N GLY A 510 11.65 -9.61 13.07
CA GLY A 510 11.01 -9.97 11.81
C GLY A 510 10.00 -8.94 11.28
N ASP A 511 9.96 -7.71 11.82
CA ASP A 511 9.11 -6.65 11.28
C ASP A 511 9.40 -6.41 9.81
N PHE A 512 8.42 -6.74 8.97
CA PHE A 512 8.55 -6.68 7.51
C PHE A 512 8.91 -5.27 7.01
N ASN A 513 8.25 -4.25 7.54
CA ASN A 513 8.46 -2.87 7.09
C ASN A 513 9.89 -2.40 7.39
N SER A 514 10.40 -2.73 8.57
CA SER A 514 11.78 -2.40 8.96
C SER A 514 12.79 -3.11 8.07
N LEU A 515 12.62 -4.42 7.84
CA LEU A 515 13.49 -5.19 6.94
C LEU A 515 13.44 -4.63 5.51
N PHE A 516 12.26 -4.32 4.99
CA PHE A 516 12.09 -3.73 3.66
C PHE A 516 12.79 -2.37 3.54
N ASN A 517 12.71 -1.52 4.56
CA ASN A 517 13.38 -0.22 4.58
C ASN A 517 14.90 -0.35 4.74
N ILE A 518 15.38 -1.33 5.50
CA ILE A 518 16.82 -1.67 5.58
C ILE A 518 17.34 -2.08 4.20
N VAL A 519 16.60 -2.90 3.47
CA VAL A 519 16.99 -3.28 2.10
C VAL A 519 17.13 -2.06 1.20
N ASN A 520 16.15 -1.14 1.24
CA ASN A 520 16.24 0.11 0.46
C ASN A 520 17.48 0.95 0.84
N ALA A 521 17.77 1.06 2.14
CA ALA A 521 18.93 1.81 2.61
C ALA A 521 20.26 1.14 2.19
N LYS A 522 20.36 -0.19 2.34
CA LYS A 522 21.56 -0.96 1.94
C LYS A 522 21.77 -0.91 0.43
N ALA A 523 20.71 -1.02 -0.37
CA ALA A 523 20.79 -0.83 -1.82
C ALA A 523 21.34 0.56 -2.19
N ALA A 524 20.90 1.62 -1.49
CA ALA A 524 21.40 2.96 -1.71
C ALA A 524 22.86 3.17 -1.26
N LEU A 525 23.37 2.35 -0.33
CA LEU A 525 24.78 2.31 0.10
C LEU A 525 25.66 1.47 -0.84
N GLY A 526 25.08 0.77 -1.81
CA GLY A 526 25.80 -0.18 -2.65
C GLY A 526 26.04 -1.56 -1.99
N GLU A 527 25.47 -1.82 -0.82
CA GLU A 527 25.58 -3.09 -0.09
C GLU A 527 24.59 -4.13 -0.66
N PHE A 528 24.73 -4.41 -1.96
CA PHE A 528 23.73 -5.20 -2.72
C PHE A 528 23.61 -6.64 -2.23
N GLU A 529 24.70 -7.30 -1.88
CA GLU A 529 24.70 -8.69 -1.39
C GLU A 529 23.92 -8.82 -0.08
N ASP A 530 24.18 -7.93 0.88
CA ASP A 530 23.46 -7.92 2.15
C ASP A 530 21.96 -7.65 1.96
N ALA A 531 21.63 -6.68 1.10
CA ALA A 531 20.26 -6.38 0.73
C ALA A 531 19.58 -7.61 0.09
N LYS A 532 20.27 -8.33 -0.76
CA LYS A 532 19.78 -9.53 -1.45
C LYS A 532 19.47 -10.68 -0.48
N VAL A 533 20.31 -10.91 0.51
CA VAL A 533 20.07 -11.92 1.55
C VAL A 533 18.76 -11.63 2.30
N ILE A 534 18.49 -10.37 2.62
CA ILE A 534 17.28 -9.98 3.34
C ILE A 534 16.04 -10.12 2.43
N THR A 535 16.11 -9.67 1.16
CA THR A 535 14.99 -9.79 0.23
C THR A 535 14.62 -11.23 -0.04
N THR A 536 15.59 -12.13 -0.17
CA THR A 536 15.36 -13.55 -0.40
C THR A 536 14.53 -14.16 0.75
N LYS A 537 14.88 -13.87 2.01
CA LYS A 537 14.12 -14.31 3.17
C LYS A 537 12.71 -13.72 3.23
N LEU A 538 12.56 -12.45 2.86
CA LEU A 538 11.25 -11.81 2.82
C LEU A 538 10.35 -12.41 1.74
N LEU A 539 10.91 -12.79 0.60
CA LEU A 539 10.17 -13.43 -0.50
C LEU A 539 9.68 -14.85 -0.16
N GLU A 540 10.32 -15.56 0.77
CA GLU A 540 9.81 -16.85 1.26
C GLU A 540 8.43 -16.72 1.92
N THR A 541 8.19 -15.60 2.60
CA THR A 541 6.93 -15.34 3.31
C THR A 541 5.97 -14.44 2.54
N GLN A 542 6.48 -13.60 1.65
CA GLN A 542 5.73 -12.59 0.90
C GLN A 542 6.02 -12.69 -0.61
N SER A 543 5.93 -13.89 -1.16
CA SER A 543 6.30 -14.21 -2.56
C SER A 543 5.51 -13.44 -3.63
N ALA A 544 4.31 -12.94 -3.30
CA ALA A 544 3.44 -12.18 -4.22
C ALA A 544 3.47 -10.67 -4.00
N PHE A 545 4.27 -10.15 -3.04
CA PHE A 545 4.29 -8.72 -2.74
C PHE A 545 5.09 -7.95 -3.79
N ALA A 546 4.37 -7.33 -4.73
CA ALA A 546 4.94 -6.66 -5.89
C ALA A 546 6.07 -5.65 -5.58
N PRO A 547 5.98 -4.76 -4.56
CA PRO A 547 7.09 -3.85 -4.24
C PRO A 547 8.39 -4.57 -3.86
N LEU A 548 8.30 -5.71 -3.18
CA LEU A 548 9.47 -6.51 -2.81
C LEU A 548 10.09 -7.21 -4.03
N ILE A 549 9.24 -7.74 -4.94
CA ILE A 549 9.72 -8.34 -6.20
C ILE A 549 10.43 -7.29 -7.06
N ILE A 550 9.89 -6.07 -7.13
CA ILE A 550 10.50 -4.95 -7.86
C ILE A 550 11.85 -4.57 -7.24
N LEU A 551 11.92 -4.49 -5.90
CA LEU A 551 13.16 -4.17 -5.19
C LEU A 551 14.21 -5.27 -5.41
N ASP A 552 13.81 -6.53 -5.32
CA ASP A 552 14.69 -7.69 -5.58
C ASP A 552 15.21 -7.71 -7.03
N ALA A 553 14.36 -7.36 -8.00
CA ALA A 553 14.77 -7.23 -9.39
C ALA A 553 15.73 -6.04 -9.63
N LYS A 554 15.54 -4.93 -8.91
CA LYS A 554 16.52 -3.82 -8.95
C LYS A 554 17.87 -4.25 -8.41
N LEU A 555 17.90 -5.00 -7.32
CA LEU A 555 19.15 -5.56 -6.78
C LEU A 555 19.82 -6.49 -7.79
N ASP A 556 19.05 -7.37 -8.45
CA ASP A 556 19.61 -8.22 -9.50
C ASP A 556 20.23 -7.40 -10.64
N ARG A 557 19.59 -6.32 -11.09
CA ARG A 557 20.15 -5.40 -12.07
C ARG A 557 21.47 -4.77 -11.59
N ASP A 558 21.46 -4.27 -10.36
CA ASP A 558 22.60 -3.53 -9.79
C ASP A 558 23.80 -4.47 -9.44
N MET A 559 23.54 -5.78 -9.42
CA MET A 559 24.52 -6.88 -9.32
C MET A 559 24.88 -7.51 -10.69
N ASP A 560 24.62 -6.83 -11.80
CA ASP A 560 24.83 -7.27 -13.18
C ASP A 560 24.04 -8.53 -13.60
N ASN A 561 23.09 -8.99 -12.80
CA ASN A 561 22.19 -10.11 -13.11
C ASN A 561 20.94 -9.66 -13.89
N THR A 562 21.13 -8.82 -14.90
CA THR A 562 20.03 -8.13 -15.62
C THR A 562 19.00 -9.09 -16.23
N ALA A 563 19.43 -10.27 -16.70
CA ALA A 563 18.51 -11.29 -17.25
C ALA A 563 17.50 -11.78 -16.20
N LEU A 564 17.93 -12.01 -14.96
CA LEU A 564 17.06 -12.42 -13.85
C LEU A 564 16.10 -11.29 -13.45
N ALA A 565 16.59 -10.04 -13.45
CA ALA A 565 15.74 -8.88 -13.18
C ALA A 565 14.60 -8.76 -14.20
N LEU A 566 14.91 -8.92 -15.50
CA LEU A 566 13.92 -8.91 -16.59
C LEU A 566 12.91 -10.05 -16.45
N GLU A 567 13.34 -11.27 -16.12
CA GLU A 567 12.44 -12.41 -15.92
C GLU A 567 11.40 -12.10 -14.82
N LYS A 568 11.86 -11.63 -13.66
CA LYS A 568 10.99 -11.31 -12.52
C LYS A 568 9.98 -10.21 -12.84
N LEU A 569 10.45 -9.11 -13.45
CA LEU A 569 9.60 -7.98 -13.79
C LEU A 569 8.60 -8.33 -14.90
N THR A 570 9.02 -9.06 -15.94
CA THR A 570 8.14 -9.51 -17.01
C THR A 570 7.07 -10.46 -16.48
N LYS A 571 7.41 -11.38 -15.58
CA LYS A 571 6.45 -12.23 -14.89
C LYS A 571 5.44 -11.41 -14.09
N LEU A 572 5.92 -10.41 -13.36
CA LEU A 572 5.06 -9.52 -12.56
C LEU A 572 4.11 -8.70 -13.44
N THR A 573 4.59 -8.09 -14.52
CA THR A 573 3.76 -7.30 -15.45
C THR A 573 2.80 -8.17 -16.26
N SER A 574 3.17 -9.41 -16.57
CA SER A 574 2.28 -10.38 -17.20
C SER A 574 1.12 -10.79 -16.29
N ALA A 575 1.39 -10.95 -14.99
CA ALA A 575 0.37 -11.26 -14.00
C ALA A 575 -0.54 -10.06 -13.69
N SER A 576 0.02 -8.84 -13.73
CA SER A 576 -0.70 -7.59 -13.47
C SER A 576 -0.24 -6.50 -14.45
N LYS A 577 -0.98 -6.36 -15.54
CA LYS A 577 -0.71 -5.33 -16.59
C LYS A 577 -0.82 -3.90 -16.09
N THR A 578 -1.34 -3.69 -14.89
CA THR A 578 -1.52 -2.37 -14.27
C THR A 578 -0.39 -2.00 -13.29
N ASN A 579 0.66 -2.82 -13.19
CA ASN A 579 1.78 -2.54 -12.29
C ASN A 579 2.75 -1.54 -12.92
N ILE A 580 2.41 -0.25 -12.77
CA ILE A 580 3.18 0.88 -13.32
C ILE A 580 4.64 0.84 -12.90
N LYS A 581 4.91 0.56 -11.60
CA LYS A 581 6.30 0.57 -11.08
C LYS A 581 7.19 -0.52 -11.66
N ALA A 582 6.65 -1.70 -11.93
CA ALA A 582 7.39 -2.76 -12.58
C ALA A 582 7.71 -2.39 -14.03
N SER A 583 6.74 -1.83 -14.75
CA SER A 583 6.92 -1.36 -16.13
C SER A 583 7.93 -0.22 -16.23
N GLU A 584 7.92 0.74 -15.29
CA GLU A 584 8.93 1.81 -15.22
C GLU A 584 10.35 1.23 -15.10
N VAL A 585 10.55 0.23 -14.22
CA VAL A 585 11.87 -0.41 -14.06
C VAL A 585 12.27 -1.21 -15.30
N LEU A 586 11.32 -1.86 -16.00
CA LEU A 586 11.58 -2.51 -17.28
C LEU A 586 12.07 -1.52 -18.33
N VAL A 587 11.43 -0.35 -18.46
CA VAL A 587 11.88 0.71 -19.38
C VAL A 587 13.31 1.12 -19.07
N ASP A 588 13.63 1.37 -17.78
CA ASP A 588 14.99 1.76 -17.38
C ASP A 588 16.04 0.70 -17.75
N ILE A 589 15.72 -0.59 -17.53
CA ILE A 589 16.63 -1.70 -17.88
C ILE A 589 16.80 -1.80 -19.41
N TYR A 590 15.74 -1.74 -20.18
CA TYR A 590 15.81 -1.78 -21.65
C TYR A 590 16.59 -0.60 -22.21
N MET A 591 16.40 0.61 -21.65
CA MET A 591 17.20 1.78 -22.06
C MET A 591 18.68 1.60 -21.76
N GLN A 592 19.04 1.05 -20.60
CA GLN A 592 20.44 0.79 -20.24
C GLN A 592 21.08 -0.26 -21.15
N GLN A 593 20.34 -1.26 -21.60
CA GLN A 593 20.81 -2.28 -22.54
C GLN A 593 20.84 -1.80 -24.00
N GLY A 594 20.26 -0.62 -24.30
CA GLY A 594 20.08 -0.15 -25.68
C GLY A 594 18.99 -0.89 -26.45
N ASP A 595 18.15 -1.68 -25.78
CA ASP A 595 16.97 -2.31 -26.39
C ASP A 595 15.82 -1.30 -26.45
N TYR A 596 15.99 -0.37 -27.34
CA TYR A 596 15.05 0.76 -27.51
C TYR A 596 13.68 0.34 -28.01
N GLU A 597 13.58 -0.79 -28.74
CA GLU A 597 12.30 -1.32 -29.20
C GLU A 597 11.43 -1.81 -28.04
N SER A 598 12.01 -2.63 -27.16
CA SER A 598 11.32 -3.11 -25.96
C SER A 598 10.96 -1.97 -25.02
N ALA A 599 11.85 -0.97 -24.86
CA ALA A 599 11.57 0.21 -24.07
C ALA A 599 10.37 1.03 -24.60
N LEU A 600 10.31 1.25 -25.92
CA LEU A 600 9.18 1.96 -26.55
C LEU A 600 7.86 1.19 -26.40
N ASN A 601 7.87 -0.14 -26.57
CA ASN A 601 6.71 -0.98 -26.40
C ASN A 601 6.16 -0.90 -24.96
N GLU A 602 7.05 -0.90 -23.96
CA GLU A 602 6.63 -0.80 -22.56
C GLU A 602 6.15 0.62 -22.22
N LEU A 603 6.75 1.68 -22.78
CA LEU A 603 6.26 3.04 -22.68
C LEU A 603 4.88 3.21 -23.34
N ASP A 604 4.57 2.45 -24.41
CA ASP A 604 3.22 2.43 -25.00
C ASP A 604 2.19 1.81 -24.05
N ASN A 605 2.57 0.78 -23.31
CA ASN A 605 1.73 0.17 -22.28
C ASN A 605 1.50 1.14 -21.12
N LEU A 606 2.55 1.78 -20.63
CA LEU A 606 2.47 2.80 -19.59
C LEU A 606 1.57 3.98 -20.00
N ASN A 607 1.66 4.44 -21.23
CA ASN A 607 0.84 5.55 -21.73
C ASN A 607 -0.67 5.20 -21.82
N LYS A 608 -1.03 3.92 -21.92
CA LYS A 608 -2.44 3.47 -21.82
C LYS A 608 -2.96 3.59 -20.39
N LEU A 609 -2.08 3.46 -19.38
CA LEU A 609 -2.42 3.52 -17.96
C LEU A 609 -2.37 4.95 -17.42
N VAL A 610 -1.35 5.71 -17.81
CA VAL A 610 -1.13 7.09 -17.40
C VAL A 610 -0.93 7.93 -18.66
N PHE A 611 -2.03 8.46 -19.15
CA PHE A 611 -2.06 9.22 -20.41
C PHE A 611 -1.30 10.55 -20.29
N LEU A 612 -0.47 10.85 -21.28
CA LEU A 612 0.31 12.09 -21.39
C LEU A 612 1.24 12.38 -20.18
N ASN A 613 1.86 11.36 -19.61
CA ASN A 613 2.85 11.58 -18.56
C ASN A 613 4.10 12.24 -19.14
N PRO A 614 4.51 13.42 -18.63
CA PRO A 614 5.68 14.15 -19.14
C PRO A 614 6.99 13.35 -19.09
N GLU A 615 7.19 12.54 -18.04
CA GLU A 615 8.42 11.74 -17.89
C GLU A 615 8.51 10.62 -18.93
N TYR A 616 7.40 9.94 -19.22
CA TYR A 616 7.39 8.91 -20.28
C TYR A 616 7.61 9.50 -21.66
N ILE A 617 7.11 10.74 -21.90
CA ILE A 617 7.36 11.44 -23.16
C ILE A 617 8.84 11.85 -23.24
N LYS A 618 9.47 12.31 -22.14
CA LYS A 618 10.90 12.60 -22.10
C LYS A 618 11.74 11.36 -22.40
N GLN A 619 11.44 10.22 -21.78
CA GLN A 619 12.12 8.96 -22.08
C GLN A 619 12.00 8.56 -23.55
N ARG A 620 10.81 8.74 -24.18
CA ARG A 620 10.65 8.54 -25.64
C ARG A 620 11.53 9.47 -26.45
N ILE A 621 11.61 10.74 -26.07
CA ILE A 621 12.49 11.71 -26.74
C ILE A 621 13.95 11.25 -26.65
N GLU A 622 14.40 10.82 -25.48
CA GLU A 622 15.76 10.30 -25.29
C GLU A 622 16.03 9.09 -26.17
N ILE A 623 15.10 8.14 -26.22
CA ILE A 623 15.23 6.96 -27.09
C ILE A 623 15.33 7.40 -28.57
N TYR A 624 14.42 8.25 -29.06
CA TYR A 624 14.44 8.69 -30.44
C TYR A 624 15.70 9.49 -30.79
N LEU A 625 16.27 10.25 -29.86
CA LEU A 625 17.56 10.90 -30.04
C LEU A 625 18.72 9.89 -30.11
N ALA A 626 18.68 8.84 -29.26
CA ALA A 626 19.72 7.79 -29.23
C ALA A 626 19.75 7.00 -30.55
N ILE A 627 18.58 6.65 -31.10
CA ILE A 627 18.47 5.96 -32.41
C ILE A 627 18.56 6.90 -33.61
N LYS A 628 18.80 8.19 -33.37
CA LYS A 628 18.89 9.28 -34.38
C LYS A 628 17.63 9.49 -35.21
N ASP A 629 16.45 9.07 -34.69
CA ASP A 629 15.15 9.40 -35.32
C ASP A 629 14.68 10.80 -34.87
N THR A 630 15.32 11.80 -35.45
CA THR A 630 15.05 13.22 -35.13
C THR A 630 13.60 13.60 -35.39
N LYS A 631 12.95 12.98 -36.38
CA LYS A 631 11.56 13.28 -36.74
C LYS A 631 10.58 12.89 -35.63
N GLN A 632 10.73 11.66 -35.09
CA GLN A 632 9.90 11.21 -33.97
C GLN A 632 10.26 11.96 -32.68
N ALA A 633 11.55 12.26 -32.45
CA ALA A 633 11.94 13.10 -31.33
C ALA A 633 11.22 14.45 -31.33
N ILE A 634 11.20 15.17 -32.45
CA ILE A 634 10.51 16.45 -32.60
C ILE A 634 9.01 16.31 -32.33
N LYS A 635 8.37 15.26 -32.86
CA LYS A 635 6.95 15.01 -32.61
C LYS A 635 6.64 14.80 -31.10
N GLN A 636 7.48 14.09 -30.37
CA GLN A 636 7.32 13.91 -28.92
C GLN A 636 7.59 15.22 -28.16
N ILE A 637 8.56 16.05 -28.61
CA ILE A 637 8.82 17.35 -28.01
C ILE A 637 7.60 18.29 -28.20
N GLU A 638 6.93 18.28 -29.35
CA GLU A 638 5.71 19.06 -29.61
C GLU A 638 4.55 18.58 -28.69
N ILE A 639 4.41 17.28 -28.45
CA ILE A 639 3.45 16.76 -27.47
C ILE A 639 3.78 17.25 -26.06
N LEU A 640 5.07 17.17 -25.66
CA LEU A 640 5.53 17.65 -24.36
C LEU A 640 5.27 19.16 -24.20
N GLU A 641 5.52 19.97 -25.25
CA GLU A 641 5.24 21.42 -25.25
C GLU A 641 3.78 21.74 -24.97
N GLY A 642 2.85 20.89 -25.44
CA GLY A 642 1.41 21.06 -25.25
C GLY A 642 0.91 20.79 -23.83
N ILE A 643 1.71 20.13 -22.98
CA ILE A 643 1.28 19.67 -21.66
C ILE A 643 2.07 20.26 -20.50
N VAL A 644 3.24 20.84 -20.75
CA VAL A 644 4.07 21.42 -19.69
C VAL A 644 3.94 22.94 -19.67
N GLU A 645 4.05 23.49 -18.45
CA GLU A 645 3.94 24.92 -18.20
C GLU A 645 5.07 25.40 -17.28
N GLY A 646 5.36 26.68 -17.37
CA GLY A 646 6.32 27.36 -16.50
C GLY A 646 7.71 27.57 -17.10
N PRO A 647 8.47 28.52 -16.53
CA PRO A 647 9.75 28.97 -17.10
C PRO A 647 10.79 27.85 -17.21
N ARG A 648 10.86 26.97 -16.21
CA ARG A 648 11.81 25.85 -16.18
C ARG A 648 11.49 24.83 -17.28
N ALA A 649 10.21 24.46 -17.43
CA ALA A 649 9.79 23.49 -18.43
C ALA A 649 10.06 24.02 -19.86
N PHE A 650 9.78 25.31 -20.12
CA PHE A 650 10.09 25.92 -21.41
C PHE A 650 11.60 26.04 -21.67
N TYR A 651 12.40 26.24 -20.63
CA TYR A 651 13.85 26.18 -20.75
C TYR A 651 14.33 24.76 -21.14
N GLU A 652 13.83 23.70 -20.48
CA GLU A 652 14.13 22.29 -20.82
C GLU A 652 13.71 21.96 -22.26
N LEU A 653 12.51 22.39 -22.69
CA LEU A 653 12.03 22.23 -24.07
C LEU A 653 12.95 22.90 -25.08
N SER A 654 13.46 24.10 -24.77
CA SER A 654 14.41 24.80 -25.66
C SER A 654 15.70 24.01 -25.86
N GLN A 655 16.15 23.32 -24.84
CA GLN A 655 17.34 22.45 -24.92
C GLN A 655 17.06 21.22 -25.81
N LEU A 656 15.87 20.63 -25.70
CA LEU A 656 15.46 19.49 -26.52
C LEU A 656 15.33 19.90 -28.00
N TYR A 657 14.72 21.05 -28.29
CA TYR A 657 14.66 21.61 -29.65
C TYR A 657 16.06 21.96 -30.20
N SER A 658 16.98 22.42 -29.36
CA SER A 658 18.35 22.65 -29.76
C SER A 658 19.09 21.35 -30.11
N LYS A 659 18.89 20.26 -29.35
CA LYS A 659 19.44 18.94 -29.65
C LYS A 659 18.92 18.36 -30.98
N THR A 660 17.69 18.70 -31.36
CA THR A 660 17.09 18.28 -32.65
C THR A 660 17.39 19.25 -33.81
N ASN A 661 18.28 20.24 -33.61
CA ASN A 661 18.62 21.27 -34.58
C ASN A 661 17.42 22.12 -35.04
N GLU A 662 16.50 22.42 -34.11
CA GLU A 662 15.33 23.29 -34.32
C GLU A 662 15.46 24.64 -33.56
N PRO A 663 16.45 25.50 -33.92
CA PRO A 663 16.77 26.68 -33.12
C PRO A 663 15.65 27.72 -33.10
N LEU A 664 14.82 27.78 -34.14
CA LEU A 664 13.66 28.68 -34.16
C LEU A 664 12.58 28.29 -33.19
N LYS A 665 12.29 26.98 -33.05
CA LYS A 665 11.33 26.48 -32.05
C LYS A 665 11.90 26.65 -30.65
N ALA A 666 13.21 26.36 -30.45
CA ALA A 666 13.89 26.62 -29.20
C ALA A 666 13.79 28.09 -28.77
N GLN A 667 13.98 29.03 -29.72
CA GLN A 667 13.83 30.46 -29.45
C GLN A 667 12.39 30.83 -29.07
N ALA A 668 11.39 30.25 -29.76
CA ALA A 668 9.98 30.53 -29.51
C ALA A 668 9.56 30.16 -28.08
N VAL A 669 9.92 28.93 -27.61
CA VAL A 669 9.60 28.51 -26.27
C VAL A 669 10.37 29.28 -25.18
N LEU A 670 11.63 29.70 -25.47
CA LEU A 670 12.38 30.58 -24.56
C LEU A 670 11.81 31.98 -24.43
N LYS A 671 11.22 32.53 -25.48
CA LYS A 671 10.49 33.79 -25.39
C LYS A 671 9.29 33.68 -24.45
N ARG A 672 8.57 32.55 -24.48
CA ARG A 672 7.49 32.26 -23.53
C ARG A 672 8.04 32.14 -22.09
N ALA A 673 9.17 31.46 -21.92
CA ALA A 673 9.84 31.36 -20.60
C ALA A 673 10.24 32.75 -20.07
N LEU A 674 10.77 33.62 -20.94
CA LEU A 674 11.20 34.96 -20.55
C LEU A 674 10.04 35.87 -20.15
N ILE A 675 8.86 35.72 -20.75
CA ILE A 675 7.63 36.47 -20.35
C ILE A 675 7.26 36.11 -18.90
N LEU A 676 7.40 34.84 -18.52
CA LEU A 676 7.06 34.34 -17.17
C LEU A 676 8.16 34.65 -16.14
N ALA A 677 9.41 34.75 -16.57
CA ALA A 677 10.56 35.00 -15.70
C ALA A 677 11.55 35.99 -16.36
N PRO A 678 11.20 37.28 -16.46
CA PRO A 678 12.00 38.27 -17.18
C PRO A 678 13.43 38.46 -16.66
N GLU A 679 13.63 38.34 -15.37
CA GLU A 679 14.91 38.51 -14.68
C GLU A 679 15.78 37.25 -14.62
N ASN A 680 15.33 36.16 -15.22
CA ASN A 680 16.09 34.91 -15.17
C ASN A 680 17.29 34.97 -16.16
N LEU A 681 18.48 35.13 -15.60
CA LEU A 681 19.71 35.23 -16.36
C LEU A 681 19.98 34.02 -17.26
N LEU A 682 19.68 32.80 -16.84
CA LEU A 682 19.92 31.59 -17.65
C LEU A 682 19.06 31.58 -18.90
N ILE A 683 17.79 31.97 -18.78
CA ILE A 683 16.86 32.07 -19.92
C ILE A 683 17.31 33.16 -20.88
N GLN A 684 17.73 34.33 -20.33
CA GLN A 684 18.23 35.47 -21.13
C GLN A 684 19.49 35.06 -21.92
N LEU A 685 20.47 34.43 -21.26
CA LEU A 685 21.71 33.99 -21.91
C LEU A 685 21.48 32.90 -22.97
N GLN A 686 20.59 31.95 -22.68
CA GLN A 686 20.27 30.90 -23.65
C GLN A 686 19.60 31.47 -24.89
N LEU A 687 18.71 32.47 -24.72
CA LEU A 687 18.11 33.16 -25.84
C LEU A 687 19.16 33.89 -26.71
N ILE A 688 20.17 34.54 -26.09
CA ILE A 688 21.28 35.16 -26.78
C ILE A 688 22.15 34.13 -27.51
N LYS A 689 22.42 32.98 -26.90
CA LYS A 689 23.14 31.86 -27.57
C LYS A 689 22.41 31.40 -28.82
N LEU A 690 21.08 31.32 -28.81
CA LEU A 690 20.29 31.00 -29.98
C LEU A 690 20.32 32.13 -31.03
N ASP A 691 20.28 33.41 -30.62
CA ASP A 691 20.44 34.55 -31.54
C ASP A 691 21.81 34.49 -32.27
N ILE A 692 22.89 34.12 -31.55
CA ILE A 692 24.24 33.90 -32.12
C ILE A 692 24.22 32.70 -33.10
N GLN A 693 23.58 31.59 -32.73
CA GLN A 693 23.45 30.42 -33.59
C GLN A 693 22.69 30.75 -34.88
N LEU A 694 21.62 31.51 -34.78
CA LEU A 694 20.78 32.00 -35.90
C LEU A 694 21.42 33.14 -36.67
N ASN A 695 22.67 33.49 -36.36
CA ASN A 695 23.42 34.59 -36.98
C ASN A 695 22.80 35.99 -36.81
N SER A 696 21.93 36.21 -35.83
CA SER A 696 21.34 37.49 -35.45
C SER A 696 22.28 38.29 -34.52
N LEU A 697 23.50 38.53 -34.97
CA LEU A 697 24.63 39.01 -34.14
C LEU A 697 24.41 40.41 -33.53
N GLU A 698 23.75 41.34 -34.25
CA GLU A 698 23.45 42.67 -33.74
C GLU A 698 22.41 42.62 -32.61
N LEU A 699 21.39 41.77 -32.76
CA LEU A 699 20.39 41.57 -31.72
C LEU A 699 21.00 40.93 -30.47
N ALA A 700 21.83 39.89 -30.66
CA ALA A 700 22.58 39.25 -29.60
C ALA A 700 23.46 40.24 -28.84
N ASN A 701 24.20 41.10 -29.59
CA ASN A 701 25.06 42.11 -29.00
C ASN A 701 24.27 43.13 -28.16
N THR A 702 23.16 43.65 -28.69
CA THR A 702 22.32 44.62 -27.99
C THR A 702 21.78 44.06 -26.66
N LYS A 703 21.26 42.83 -26.70
CA LYS A 703 20.79 42.16 -25.48
C LYS A 703 21.91 41.92 -24.47
N LEU A 704 23.07 41.46 -24.95
CA LEU A 704 24.20 41.14 -24.10
C LEU A 704 24.78 42.40 -23.43
N ILE A 705 24.87 43.54 -24.13
CA ILE A 705 25.27 44.84 -23.54
C ILE A 705 24.35 45.24 -22.37
N ALA A 706 23.04 44.98 -22.49
CA ALA A 706 22.08 45.27 -21.43
C ALA A 706 22.35 44.38 -20.18
N ILE A 707 22.62 43.10 -20.40
CA ILE A 707 22.92 42.14 -19.32
C ILE A 707 24.26 42.45 -18.64
N GLU A 708 25.29 42.81 -19.40
CA GLU A 708 26.64 43.16 -18.89
C GLU A 708 26.64 44.36 -17.94
N LYS A 709 25.70 45.29 -18.10
CA LYS A 709 25.55 46.44 -17.17
C LYS A 709 25.09 46.00 -15.79
N VAL A 710 24.35 44.90 -15.71
CA VAL A 710 23.83 44.36 -14.45
C VAL A 710 24.76 43.29 -13.87
N TYR A 711 25.33 42.47 -14.73
CA TYR A 711 26.16 41.31 -14.37
C TYR A 711 27.60 41.45 -14.90
N THR A 712 28.32 42.47 -14.44
CA THR A 712 29.64 42.88 -14.98
C THR A 712 30.71 41.78 -14.88
N ASN A 713 30.72 40.96 -13.82
CA ASN A 713 31.74 39.94 -13.55
C ASN A 713 31.13 38.54 -13.48
N ASN A 714 30.12 38.26 -14.26
CA ASN A 714 29.50 36.92 -14.26
C ASN A 714 30.17 36.02 -15.30
N PRO A 715 30.74 34.85 -14.91
CA PRO A 715 31.45 33.98 -15.84
C PRO A 715 30.61 33.50 -17.02
N ASN A 716 29.30 33.25 -16.82
CA ASN A 716 28.39 32.83 -17.89
C ASN A 716 28.12 33.93 -18.88
N VAL A 717 28.05 35.19 -18.45
CA VAL A 717 27.90 36.37 -19.34
C VAL A 717 29.15 36.53 -20.18
N LEU A 718 30.34 36.41 -19.57
CA LEU A 718 31.61 36.49 -20.29
C LEU A 718 31.79 35.36 -21.28
N LEU A 719 31.35 34.15 -20.96
CA LEU A 719 31.34 33.03 -21.89
C LEU A 719 30.54 33.34 -23.15
N VAL A 720 29.29 33.84 -22.99
CA VAL A 720 28.43 34.20 -24.09
C VAL A 720 28.98 35.39 -24.89
N ARG A 721 29.66 36.35 -24.23
CA ARG A 721 30.38 37.42 -24.90
C ARG A 721 31.51 36.86 -25.77
N GLY A 722 32.27 35.88 -25.25
CA GLY A 722 33.29 35.17 -25.99
C GLY A 722 32.71 34.45 -27.22
N ASP A 723 31.58 33.73 -27.07
CA ASP A 723 30.90 33.06 -28.16
C ASP A 723 30.45 34.02 -29.26
N LEU A 724 29.91 35.19 -28.89
CA LEU A 724 29.54 36.24 -29.83
C LEU A 724 30.73 36.78 -30.60
N LEU A 725 31.83 37.07 -29.90
CA LEU A 725 33.09 37.57 -30.51
C LEU A 725 33.71 36.51 -31.43
N ALA A 726 33.71 35.26 -31.04
CA ALA A 726 34.21 34.16 -31.86
C ALA A 726 33.38 34.04 -33.18
N LYS A 727 32.04 34.14 -33.07
CA LYS A 727 31.15 34.12 -34.24
C LYS A 727 31.38 35.34 -35.15
N GLN A 728 31.75 36.50 -34.59
CA GLN A 728 32.19 37.70 -35.32
C GLN A 728 33.60 37.61 -35.86
N LYS A 729 34.29 36.47 -35.74
CA LYS A 729 35.72 36.24 -36.12
C LYS A 729 36.72 37.13 -35.39
N LYS A 730 36.37 37.64 -34.20
CA LYS A 730 37.27 38.43 -33.34
C LYS A 730 37.90 37.49 -32.28
N LEU A 731 38.72 36.54 -32.78
CA LEU A 731 39.14 35.38 -32.00
C LEU A 731 40.05 35.73 -30.82
N THR A 732 40.93 36.76 -30.95
CA THR A 732 41.75 37.26 -29.84
C THR A 732 40.91 37.80 -28.71
N LEU A 733 39.90 38.63 -29.00
CA LEU A 733 38.99 39.16 -27.97
C LEU A 733 38.13 38.08 -27.36
N ALA A 734 37.74 37.06 -28.13
CA ALA A 734 37.00 35.90 -27.63
C ALA A 734 37.85 35.10 -26.59
N SER A 735 39.13 34.83 -26.90
CA SER A 735 40.01 34.13 -25.99
C SER A 735 40.24 34.92 -24.69
N GLU A 736 40.36 36.24 -24.73
CA GLU A 736 40.43 37.10 -23.52
C GLU A 736 39.17 36.96 -22.64
N LYS A 737 37.99 36.94 -23.26
CA LYS A 737 36.73 36.78 -22.49
C LYS A 737 36.58 35.39 -21.86
N TYR A 738 36.99 34.33 -22.55
CA TYR A 738 37.03 33.00 -22.00
C TYR A 738 38.06 32.88 -20.85
N ALA A 739 39.23 33.44 -21.00
CA ALA A 739 40.25 33.49 -19.96
C ALA A 739 39.74 34.24 -18.71
N THR A 740 39.10 35.43 -18.92
CA THR A 740 38.49 36.20 -17.83
C THR A 740 37.36 35.41 -17.13
N ALA A 741 36.50 34.70 -17.87
CA ALA A 741 35.48 33.84 -17.31
C ALA A 741 36.10 32.73 -16.41
N LEU A 742 37.18 32.11 -16.89
CA LEU A 742 37.90 31.05 -16.16
C LEU A 742 38.65 31.60 -14.92
N SER A 743 39.15 32.81 -14.97
CA SER A 743 39.77 33.48 -13.81
C SER A 743 38.81 33.83 -12.69
N LEU A 744 37.52 34.03 -13.02
CA LEU A 744 36.46 34.29 -12.04
C LEU A 744 35.89 33.01 -11.45
N ASP A 745 35.86 31.95 -12.24
CA ASP A 745 35.44 30.60 -11.79
C ASP A 745 36.44 29.55 -12.32
N HIS A 746 37.37 29.15 -11.47
CA HIS A 746 38.42 28.22 -11.81
C HIS A 746 37.96 26.83 -12.26
N ASN A 747 36.71 26.46 -11.90
CA ASN A 747 36.08 25.19 -12.25
C ASN A 747 35.17 25.31 -13.49
N PHE A 748 35.18 26.46 -14.19
CA PHE A 748 34.30 26.68 -15.31
C PHE A 748 34.77 25.92 -16.58
N ILE A 749 34.44 24.62 -16.63
CA ILE A 749 34.87 23.70 -17.71
C ILE A 749 34.54 24.23 -19.10
N GLN A 750 33.36 24.84 -19.29
CA GLN A 750 32.95 25.35 -20.60
C GLN A 750 33.91 26.46 -21.10
N ALA A 751 34.30 27.41 -20.23
CA ALA A 751 35.25 28.44 -20.58
C ALA A 751 36.65 27.86 -20.85
N LEU A 752 37.10 26.88 -20.07
CA LEU A 752 38.36 26.17 -20.27
C LEU A 752 38.43 25.49 -21.66
N VAL A 753 37.39 24.73 -22.01
CA VAL A 753 37.31 24.04 -23.32
C VAL A 753 37.28 25.05 -24.48
N LYS A 754 36.51 26.10 -24.33
CA LYS A 754 36.45 27.17 -25.34
C LYS A 754 37.77 27.89 -25.52
N LEU A 755 38.47 28.20 -24.43
CA LEU A 755 39.78 28.81 -24.46
C LEU A 755 40.82 27.88 -25.11
N TYR A 756 40.80 26.59 -24.78
CA TYR A 756 41.64 25.57 -25.45
C TYR A 756 41.36 25.47 -26.95
N GLN A 757 40.06 25.49 -27.37
CA GLN A 757 39.71 25.51 -28.79
C GLN A 757 40.24 26.77 -29.51
N MET A 758 40.36 27.90 -28.84
CA MET A 758 41.00 29.08 -29.44
C MET A 758 42.47 28.86 -29.68
N THR A 759 43.16 28.13 -28.77
CA THR A 759 44.60 27.81 -28.97
C THR A 759 44.84 26.90 -30.19
N THR A 760 43.94 25.95 -30.46
CA THR A 760 44.07 25.09 -31.66
C THR A 760 43.84 25.88 -32.96
N LEU A 761 43.17 27.06 -32.88
CA LEU A 761 43.04 28.00 -34.00
C LEU A 761 44.16 29.03 -34.06
N GLY A 762 45.16 28.96 -33.18
CA GLY A 762 46.29 29.87 -33.14
C GLY A 762 46.12 31.15 -32.32
N PHE A 763 45.11 31.20 -31.43
CA PHE A 763 44.77 32.39 -30.62
C PHE A 763 44.80 32.09 -29.13
N GLY A 764 45.21 33.01 -28.29
CA GLY A 764 45.11 32.95 -26.85
C GLY A 764 46.05 31.97 -26.14
N HIS A 765 47.16 31.60 -26.78
CA HIS A 765 48.13 30.64 -26.18
C HIS A 765 48.66 31.10 -24.81
N GLU A 766 49.12 32.37 -24.73
CA GLU A 766 49.66 32.92 -23.47
C GLU A 766 48.60 33.00 -22.38
N ALA A 767 47.39 33.45 -22.75
CA ALA A 767 46.27 33.52 -21.79
C ALA A 767 45.91 32.11 -21.26
N PHE A 768 45.86 31.11 -22.14
CA PHE A 768 45.59 29.72 -21.74
C PHE A 768 46.64 29.16 -20.82
N GLN A 769 47.96 29.30 -21.21
CA GLN A 769 49.04 28.81 -20.36
C GLN A 769 49.10 29.52 -19.00
N SER A 770 48.95 30.86 -18.98
CA SER A 770 49.02 31.64 -17.74
C SER A 770 47.92 31.24 -16.77
N ILE A 771 46.65 31.23 -17.23
CA ILE A 771 45.53 30.93 -16.35
C ILE A 771 45.46 29.46 -15.88
N THR A 772 45.78 28.49 -16.77
CA THR A 772 45.79 27.09 -16.41
C THR A 772 46.94 26.75 -15.46
N ASN A 773 48.14 27.31 -15.64
CA ASN A 773 49.23 27.13 -14.67
C ASN A 773 48.92 27.76 -13.32
N GLU A 774 48.30 28.96 -13.28
CA GLU A 774 47.85 29.57 -12.01
C GLU A 774 46.87 28.69 -11.29
N ILE A 775 45.85 28.15 -11.98
CA ILE A 775 44.85 27.28 -11.37
C ILE A 775 45.44 26.00 -10.87
N LEU A 776 46.32 25.37 -11.66
CA LEU A 776 46.96 24.10 -11.29
C LEU A 776 47.98 24.22 -10.14
N THR A 777 48.49 25.43 -9.85
CA THR A 777 49.31 25.67 -8.64
C THR A 777 48.45 25.70 -7.36
N LYS A 778 47.16 25.98 -7.48
CA LYS A 778 46.20 26.02 -6.37
C LYS A 778 45.39 24.73 -6.25
N ASN A 779 45.20 24.01 -7.33
CA ASN A 779 44.46 22.75 -7.43
C ASN A 779 45.22 21.76 -8.31
N GLU A 780 46.17 21.04 -7.69
CA GLU A 780 47.01 20.09 -8.38
C GLU A 780 46.25 18.88 -8.95
N ASP A 781 45.09 18.54 -8.36
CA ASP A 781 44.28 17.37 -8.74
C ASP A 781 43.30 17.67 -9.90
N PHE A 782 43.40 18.86 -10.52
CA PHE A 782 42.55 19.14 -11.67
C PHE A 782 43.09 18.47 -12.95
N HIS A 783 43.02 17.14 -12.97
CA HIS A 783 43.63 16.29 -14.01
C HIS A 783 43.11 16.59 -15.42
N PHE A 784 41.82 16.92 -15.59
CA PHE A 784 41.26 17.30 -16.89
C PHE A 784 41.93 18.57 -17.45
N MET A 785 42.09 19.60 -16.65
CA MET A 785 42.76 20.84 -17.05
C MET A 785 44.24 20.56 -17.34
N ARG A 786 44.95 19.78 -16.51
CA ARG A 786 46.34 19.35 -16.69
C ARG A 786 46.55 18.61 -18.01
N ASN A 787 45.59 17.77 -18.40
CA ASN A 787 45.62 17.05 -19.66
C ASN A 787 45.53 18.02 -20.86
N LEU A 788 44.57 18.95 -20.84
CA LEU A 788 44.45 19.95 -21.91
C LEU A 788 45.71 20.85 -22.02
N LEU A 789 46.32 21.15 -20.89
CA LEU A 789 47.59 21.91 -20.88
C LEU A 789 48.76 21.11 -21.45
N ALA A 790 48.85 19.83 -21.12
CA ALA A 790 49.88 18.92 -21.70
C ALA A 790 49.70 18.76 -23.21
N ASP A 791 48.45 18.57 -23.67
CA ASP A 791 48.09 18.49 -25.09
C ASP A 791 48.40 19.81 -25.82
N HIS A 792 48.15 20.95 -25.16
CA HIS A 792 48.51 22.26 -25.70
C HIS A 792 50.06 22.40 -25.89
N TYR A 793 50.87 22.06 -24.87
CA TYR A 793 52.33 22.09 -24.98
C TYR A 793 52.82 21.10 -26.06
N LEU A 794 52.22 19.92 -26.18
CA LEU A 794 52.53 18.97 -27.26
C LEU A 794 52.28 19.61 -28.64
N ASN A 795 51.13 20.24 -28.83
CA ASN A 795 50.74 20.85 -30.11
C ASN A 795 51.62 22.02 -30.54
N ILE A 796 52.20 22.77 -29.59
CA ILE A 796 53.17 23.84 -29.90
C ILE A 796 54.63 23.37 -29.95
N GLY A 797 54.87 22.06 -29.76
CA GLY A 797 56.18 21.44 -29.79
C GLY A 797 57.04 21.62 -28.53
N ASP A 798 56.47 22.08 -27.42
CA ASP A 798 57.13 22.22 -26.13
C ASP A 798 57.17 20.85 -25.41
N THR A 799 58.09 19.99 -25.82
CA THR A 799 58.20 18.63 -25.29
C THR A 799 58.61 18.61 -23.81
N VAL A 800 59.30 19.63 -23.32
CA VAL A 800 59.74 19.70 -21.92
C VAL A 800 58.54 19.85 -20.99
N ASN A 801 57.69 20.86 -21.23
CA ASN A 801 56.50 21.08 -20.42
C ASN A 801 55.45 19.98 -20.65
N THR A 802 55.31 19.47 -21.86
CA THR A 802 54.45 18.28 -22.13
C THR A 802 54.80 17.10 -21.22
N LYS A 803 56.10 16.76 -21.17
CA LYS A 803 56.63 15.64 -20.36
C LYS A 803 56.31 15.86 -18.88
N VAL A 804 56.53 17.06 -18.34
CA VAL A 804 56.24 17.38 -16.93
C VAL A 804 54.78 17.07 -16.58
N HIS A 805 53.86 17.51 -17.40
CA HIS A 805 52.42 17.30 -17.10
C HIS A 805 51.95 15.88 -17.31
N TYR A 806 52.44 15.18 -18.37
CA TYR A 806 52.08 13.76 -18.58
C TYR A 806 52.72 12.83 -17.53
N GLU A 807 53.90 13.14 -17.01
CA GLU A 807 54.53 12.38 -15.93
C GLU A 807 53.70 12.42 -14.64
N ILE A 808 53.00 13.54 -14.37
CA ILE A 808 52.04 13.64 -13.25
C ILE A 808 50.80 12.82 -13.56
N LEU A 809 50.24 12.96 -14.77
CA LEU A 809 48.99 12.29 -15.16
C LEU A 809 49.12 10.75 -15.20
N LYS A 810 50.30 10.19 -15.55
CA LYS A 810 50.47 8.74 -15.59
C LYS A 810 50.30 8.06 -14.24
N GLU A 811 50.53 8.78 -13.12
CA GLU A 811 50.38 8.25 -11.76
C GLU A 811 48.94 8.19 -11.29
N VAL A 812 48.01 8.86 -11.99
CA VAL A 812 46.57 8.87 -11.66
C VAL A 812 45.96 7.51 -12.02
N GLU A 813 45.40 6.78 -11.05
CA GLU A 813 44.87 5.43 -11.25
C GLU A 813 43.67 5.40 -12.21
N GLU A 814 42.68 6.24 -11.99
CA GLU A 814 41.42 6.25 -12.74
C GLU A 814 41.35 7.37 -13.80
N LEU A 815 42.48 7.56 -14.54
CA LEU A 815 42.49 8.54 -15.63
C LEU A 815 41.81 7.94 -16.88
N PRO A 816 40.69 8.51 -17.41
CA PRO A 816 39.98 7.92 -18.56
C PRO A 816 40.79 7.76 -19.83
N ASN A 817 41.76 8.64 -20.10
CA ASN A 817 42.61 8.62 -21.26
C ASN A 817 44.06 8.21 -20.93
N LYS A 818 44.26 7.41 -19.88
CA LYS A 818 45.62 6.98 -19.42
C LYS A 818 46.42 6.31 -20.53
N ALA A 819 45.80 5.49 -21.35
CA ALA A 819 46.46 4.86 -22.51
C ALA A 819 47.05 5.89 -23.48
N GLN A 820 46.31 6.96 -23.79
CA GLN A 820 46.76 8.04 -24.66
C GLN A 820 47.92 8.83 -24.03
N VAL A 821 47.83 9.15 -22.72
CA VAL A 821 48.94 9.83 -21.99
C VAL A 821 50.24 9.01 -22.03
N LEU A 822 50.16 7.70 -21.80
CA LEU A 822 51.31 6.80 -21.87
C LEU A 822 51.88 6.70 -23.29
N ASN A 823 50.99 6.66 -24.31
CA ASN A 823 51.41 6.65 -25.71
C ASN A 823 52.16 7.96 -26.11
N ASN A 824 51.63 9.10 -25.69
CA ASN A 824 52.27 10.40 -25.96
C ASN A 824 53.61 10.51 -25.23
N LEU A 825 53.72 10.05 -24.00
CA LEU A 825 55.00 9.93 -23.29
C LEU A 825 55.99 9.01 -24.04
N ALA A 826 55.54 7.86 -24.53
CA ALA A 826 56.40 6.95 -25.32
C ALA A 826 56.95 7.66 -26.57
N ASN A 827 56.08 8.38 -27.31
CA ASN A 827 56.49 9.15 -28.49
C ASN A 827 57.54 10.25 -28.19
N ILE A 828 57.39 10.99 -27.10
CA ILE A 828 58.33 12.01 -26.67
C ILE A 828 59.71 11.37 -26.38
N LEU A 829 59.71 10.19 -25.77
CA LEU A 829 60.90 9.50 -25.32
C LEU A 829 61.60 8.70 -26.42
N LEU A 830 61.05 8.59 -27.63
CA LEU A 830 61.68 7.80 -28.74
C LEU A 830 63.14 8.12 -28.98
N LYS A 831 63.55 9.36 -28.88
CA LYS A 831 64.89 9.84 -29.10
C LYS A 831 65.72 10.02 -27.84
N GLU A 832 65.09 10.03 -26.65
CA GLU A 832 65.79 10.22 -25.37
C GLU A 832 66.09 8.90 -24.66
N ASP A 833 65.06 8.03 -24.52
CA ASP A 833 65.17 6.75 -23.82
C ASP A 833 64.21 5.73 -24.45
N LEU A 834 64.69 5.00 -25.43
CA LEU A 834 63.96 4.01 -26.19
C LEU A 834 63.47 2.84 -25.30
N THR A 835 64.15 2.53 -24.19
CA THR A 835 63.75 1.46 -23.25
C THR A 835 62.56 1.91 -22.42
N LEU A 836 62.54 3.15 -21.93
CA LEU A 836 61.41 3.71 -21.19
C LEU A 836 60.22 3.96 -22.12
N ALA A 837 60.49 4.39 -23.38
CA ALA A 837 59.46 4.54 -24.41
C ALA A 837 58.73 3.20 -24.65
N GLU A 838 59.48 2.09 -24.78
CA GLU A 838 58.89 0.75 -24.94
C GLU A 838 58.01 0.37 -23.76
N LYS A 839 58.48 0.60 -22.53
CA LYS A 839 57.70 0.31 -21.33
C LYS A 839 56.35 1.07 -21.32
N TYR A 840 56.37 2.35 -21.66
CA TYR A 840 55.15 3.14 -21.69
C TYR A 840 54.23 2.74 -22.84
N ALA A 841 54.74 2.46 -24.03
CA ALA A 841 53.97 1.99 -25.17
C ALA A 841 53.32 0.62 -24.90
N LEU A 842 54.06 -0.31 -24.25
CA LEU A 842 53.51 -1.60 -23.83
C LEU A 842 52.37 -1.45 -22.80
N ASN A 843 52.54 -0.55 -21.82
CA ASN A 843 51.49 -0.25 -20.84
C ASN A 843 50.29 0.42 -21.48
N ALA A 844 50.47 1.31 -22.46
CA ALA A 844 49.42 1.89 -23.25
C ALA A 844 48.62 0.83 -24.01
N LEU A 845 49.34 -0.11 -24.67
CA LEU A 845 48.70 -1.21 -25.41
C LEU A 845 47.92 -2.18 -24.50
N ALA A 846 48.41 -2.39 -23.28
CA ALA A 846 47.68 -3.21 -22.29
C ALA A 846 46.36 -2.56 -21.84
N LEU A 847 46.27 -1.23 -21.88
CA LEU A 847 45.03 -0.48 -21.53
C LEU A 847 44.10 -0.32 -22.73
N ASP A 848 44.64 -0.17 -23.95
CA ASP A 848 43.85 -0.04 -25.18
C ASP A 848 44.61 -0.65 -26.37
N ASP A 849 44.23 -1.88 -26.76
CA ASP A 849 44.80 -2.60 -27.90
C ASP A 849 44.04 -2.34 -29.22
N THR A 850 43.04 -1.46 -29.18
CA THR A 850 42.20 -1.09 -30.32
C THR A 850 42.58 0.25 -30.95
N SER A 851 43.53 0.99 -30.37
CA SER A 851 44.02 2.25 -30.89
C SER A 851 45.10 2.07 -31.96
N SER A 852 44.83 2.54 -33.19
CA SER A 852 45.84 2.55 -34.29
C SER A 852 47.09 3.32 -33.91
N ALA A 853 46.98 4.43 -33.18
CA ALA A 853 48.10 5.24 -32.74
C ALA A 853 49.00 4.52 -31.75
N ILE A 854 48.43 3.74 -30.81
CA ILE A 854 49.16 2.98 -29.81
C ILE A 854 49.86 1.79 -30.47
N LEU A 855 49.19 1.08 -31.35
CA LEU A 855 49.75 0.00 -32.15
C LEU A 855 50.91 0.49 -33.04
N ASP A 856 50.75 1.66 -33.64
CA ASP A 856 51.83 2.29 -34.46
C ASP A 856 53.03 2.65 -33.61
N THR A 857 52.84 3.34 -32.49
CA THR A 857 53.95 3.74 -31.60
C THR A 857 54.72 2.52 -31.10
N TYR A 858 54.01 1.48 -30.63
CA TYR A 858 54.69 0.28 -30.14
C TYR A 858 55.38 -0.50 -31.27
N GLY A 859 54.72 -0.65 -32.42
CA GLY A 859 55.31 -1.27 -33.60
C GLY A 859 56.52 -0.51 -34.15
N TRP A 860 56.49 0.82 -34.10
CA TRP A 860 57.65 1.64 -34.47
C TRP A 860 58.80 1.48 -33.51
N ILE A 861 58.58 1.44 -32.20
CA ILE A 861 59.55 1.17 -31.18
C ILE A 861 60.27 -0.18 -31.45
N LYS A 862 59.46 -1.23 -31.72
CA LYS A 862 60.01 -2.55 -32.09
C LYS A 862 60.89 -2.50 -33.32
N ALA A 863 60.47 -1.78 -34.33
CA ALA A 863 61.30 -1.60 -35.54
C ALA A 863 62.61 -0.84 -35.26
N LEU A 864 62.59 0.18 -34.42
CA LEU A 864 63.78 0.93 -34.01
C LEU A 864 64.79 0.09 -33.20
N ARG A 865 64.28 -0.92 -32.45
CA ARG A 865 65.12 -1.90 -31.74
C ARG A 865 65.65 -3.01 -32.62
N GLY A 866 65.22 -3.05 -33.87
CA GLY A 866 65.68 -4.11 -34.83
C GLY A 866 64.77 -5.36 -34.80
N GLU A 867 63.68 -5.36 -34.02
CA GLU A 867 62.69 -6.43 -33.91
C GLU A 867 61.61 -6.29 -35.04
N PHE A 868 62.15 -6.35 -36.29
CA PHE A 868 61.40 -5.94 -37.48
C PHE A 868 60.10 -6.77 -37.74
N GLU A 869 60.15 -8.09 -37.49
CA GLU A 869 58.97 -8.94 -37.75
C GLU A 869 57.81 -8.66 -36.74
N GLU A 870 58.13 -8.45 -35.46
CA GLU A 870 57.19 -8.07 -34.43
C GLU A 870 56.64 -6.66 -34.72
N GLY A 871 57.54 -5.72 -35.05
CA GLY A 871 57.12 -4.39 -35.47
C GLY A 871 56.19 -4.39 -36.67
N LEU A 872 56.52 -5.21 -37.70
CA LEU A 872 55.68 -5.36 -38.89
C LEU A 872 54.26 -5.85 -38.56
N THR A 873 54.15 -6.78 -37.64
CA THR A 873 52.87 -7.33 -37.22
C THR A 873 51.97 -6.26 -36.59
N LEU A 874 52.52 -5.46 -35.66
CA LEU A 874 51.85 -4.38 -34.98
C LEU A 874 51.48 -3.23 -35.95
N LEU A 875 52.43 -2.81 -36.77
CA LEU A 875 52.23 -1.76 -37.79
C LEU A 875 51.18 -2.15 -38.84
N ARG A 876 51.06 -3.42 -39.21
CA ARG A 876 49.97 -3.90 -40.09
C ARG A 876 48.62 -3.86 -39.40
N ARG A 877 48.54 -4.19 -38.09
CA ARG A 877 47.31 -4.00 -37.33
C ARG A 877 46.92 -2.51 -37.28
N ALA A 878 47.85 -1.61 -36.99
CA ALA A 878 47.64 -0.18 -37.03
C ALA A 878 47.11 0.29 -38.41
N TYR A 879 47.75 -0.16 -39.48
CA TYR A 879 47.39 0.13 -40.85
C TYR A 879 45.97 -0.37 -41.21
N THR A 880 45.55 -1.53 -40.75
CA THR A 880 44.21 -2.05 -41.02
C THR A 880 43.13 -1.17 -40.36
N MET A 881 43.48 -0.51 -39.26
CA MET A 881 42.53 0.38 -38.55
C MET A 881 42.58 1.82 -39.14
N ASN A 882 43.72 2.31 -39.56
CA ASN A 882 43.88 3.63 -40.14
C ASN A 882 44.90 3.62 -41.29
N SER A 883 44.48 3.20 -42.47
CA SER A 883 45.36 3.11 -43.67
C SER A 883 45.74 4.46 -44.29
N ASN A 884 45.10 5.54 -43.87
CA ASN A 884 45.33 6.88 -44.44
C ASN A 884 46.35 7.73 -43.63
N ASP A 885 46.81 7.20 -42.50
CA ASP A 885 47.78 7.89 -41.67
C ASP A 885 49.18 7.83 -42.30
N PRO A 886 49.77 9.01 -42.63
CA PRO A 886 51.06 9.01 -43.28
C PRO A 886 52.22 8.54 -42.37
N ALA A 887 52.16 8.70 -41.04
CA ALA A 887 53.17 8.23 -40.12
C ALA A 887 53.12 6.70 -40.05
N ILE A 888 51.96 6.07 -39.95
CA ILE A 888 51.80 4.62 -40.01
C ILE A 888 52.38 4.08 -41.34
N ASN A 889 52.08 4.71 -42.45
CA ASN A 889 52.59 4.31 -43.76
C ASN A 889 54.13 4.44 -43.84
N TYR A 890 54.72 5.46 -43.24
CA TYR A 890 56.13 5.63 -43.18
C TYR A 890 56.80 4.53 -42.29
N HIS A 891 56.30 4.33 -41.08
CA HIS A 891 56.85 3.31 -40.17
C HIS A 891 56.78 1.90 -40.76
N LEU A 892 55.62 1.61 -41.43
CA LEU A 892 55.43 0.34 -42.15
C LEU A 892 56.41 0.22 -43.32
N GLY A 893 56.58 1.28 -44.11
CA GLY A 893 57.55 1.32 -45.23
C GLY A 893 58.99 1.16 -44.79
N TYR A 894 59.38 1.83 -43.70
CA TYR A 894 60.73 1.65 -43.09
C TYR A 894 60.94 0.22 -42.64
N THR A 895 60.01 -0.38 -41.95
CA THR A 895 60.13 -1.74 -41.42
C THR A 895 60.15 -2.77 -42.53
N LEU A 896 59.41 -2.62 -43.59
CA LEU A 896 59.44 -3.47 -44.79
C LEU A 896 60.77 -3.36 -45.50
N MET A 897 61.37 -2.17 -45.61
CA MET A 897 62.61 -1.97 -46.19
C MET A 897 63.75 -2.73 -45.42
N LYS A 898 63.69 -2.66 -44.05
CA LYS A 898 64.65 -3.38 -43.20
C LYS A 898 64.53 -4.91 -43.33
N LEU A 899 63.37 -5.39 -43.69
CA LEU A 899 63.03 -6.81 -43.96
C LEU A 899 63.36 -7.22 -45.43
N ASN A 900 63.98 -6.32 -46.22
CA ASN A 900 64.28 -6.51 -47.62
C ASN A 900 63.09 -6.71 -48.54
N ARG A 901 61.88 -6.21 -48.13
CA ARG A 901 60.61 -6.24 -48.85
C ARG A 901 60.43 -4.93 -49.65
N ILE A 902 61.38 -4.72 -50.61
CA ILE A 902 61.55 -3.44 -51.26
C ILE A 902 60.35 -2.90 -51.99
N GLU A 903 59.63 -3.74 -52.77
CA GLU A 903 58.46 -3.29 -53.55
C GLU A 903 57.23 -2.90 -52.64
N GLU A 904 57.10 -3.56 -51.52
CA GLU A 904 56.08 -3.19 -50.53
C GLU A 904 56.49 -1.88 -49.82
N ALA A 905 57.75 -1.74 -49.46
CA ALA A 905 58.27 -0.53 -48.85
C ALA A 905 58.07 0.69 -49.74
N LYS A 906 58.33 0.58 -51.03
CA LYS A 906 58.09 1.67 -51.99
C LYS A 906 56.65 2.12 -52.03
N ARG A 907 55.71 1.16 -52.00
CA ARG A 907 54.26 1.48 -52.01
C ARG A 907 53.86 2.25 -50.78
N GLU A 908 54.26 1.79 -49.62
CA GLU A 908 53.81 2.44 -48.37
C GLU A 908 54.48 3.81 -48.17
N LEU A 909 55.77 3.93 -48.49
CA LEU A 909 56.47 5.25 -48.53
C LEU A 909 55.81 6.20 -49.54
N GLY A 910 55.43 5.70 -50.71
CA GLY A 910 54.69 6.49 -51.73
C GLY A 910 53.35 6.97 -51.20
N ARG A 911 52.63 6.15 -50.46
CA ARG A 911 51.37 6.55 -49.81
C ARG A 911 51.60 7.60 -48.74
N ALA A 912 52.62 7.44 -47.85
CA ALA A 912 52.95 8.43 -46.86
C ALA A 912 53.20 9.82 -47.48
N LEU A 913 53.98 9.87 -48.57
CA LEU A 913 54.35 11.11 -49.22
C LEU A 913 53.24 11.75 -50.11
N SER A 914 52.28 10.93 -50.55
CA SER A 914 51.12 11.42 -51.32
C SER A 914 50.03 12.01 -50.47
N SER A 915 50.12 11.86 -49.13
CA SER A 915 49.17 12.48 -48.20
C SER A 915 49.32 13.96 -48.08
N ASP A 916 48.19 14.68 -48.07
CA ASP A 916 48.18 16.12 -47.81
C ASP A 916 48.39 16.43 -46.32
N ILE A 917 48.32 15.39 -45.47
CA ILE A 917 48.54 15.52 -44.03
C ILE A 917 50.03 15.68 -43.78
N ASN A 918 50.43 16.68 -43.06
CA ASN A 918 51.83 16.86 -42.65
C ASN A 918 52.15 15.92 -41.51
N PHE A 919 53.31 15.26 -41.52
CA PHE A 919 53.83 14.39 -40.46
C PHE A 919 55.32 14.67 -40.26
N SER A 920 55.83 14.37 -39.04
CA SER A 920 57.17 14.79 -38.60
C SER A 920 58.30 14.15 -39.42
N GLU A 921 58.13 12.95 -39.90
CA GLU A 921 59.12 12.15 -40.58
C GLU A 921 59.03 12.25 -42.14
N ARG A 922 58.37 13.29 -42.66
CA ARG A 922 58.17 13.43 -44.12
C ARG A 922 59.48 13.51 -44.91
N ASP A 923 60.50 14.22 -44.41
CA ASP A 923 61.78 14.33 -45.05
C ASP A 923 62.57 13.01 -44.99
N GLU A 924 62.50 12.30 -43.88
CA GLU A 924 63.05 10.94 -43.69
C GLU A 924 62.41 9.92 -44.63
N ALA A 925 61.09 10.00 -44.78
CA ALA A 925 60.35 9.15 -45.71
C ALA A 925 60.74 9.39 -47.16
N LYS A 926 60.97 10.64 -47.55
CA LYS A 926 61.47 11.01 -48.88
C LYS A 926 62.85 10.50 -49.12
N ALA A 927 63.73 10.77 -48.18
CA ALA A 927 65.14 10.28 -48.29
C ALA A 927 65.17 8.72 -48.37
N LEU A 928 64.37 8.04 -47.60
CA LEU A 928 64.30 6.61 -47.62
C LEU A 928 63.80 6.06 -48.96
N LEU A 929 62.70 6.66 -49.50
CA LEU A 929 62.16 6.26 -50.82
C LEU A 929 63.21 6.46 -51.94
N GLU A 930 63.98 7.56 -51.90
CA GLU A 930 65.07 7.82 -52.85
C GLU A 930 66.22 6.82 -52.75
N SER A 931 66.53 6.33 -51.51
CA SER A 931 67.63 5.36 -51.29
C SER A 931 67.32 3.95 -51.78
N ILE A 932 66.07 3.60 -52.04
CA ILE A 932 65.57 2.27 -52.47
C ILE A 932 65.05 2.29 -53.92
N LYS A 933 65.13 3.44 -54.60
CA LYS A 933 64.87 3.49 -56.05
C LYS A 933 65.98 2.78 -56.80
#